data_7902e84e298bff89319242144448af44
#
_entry.id   7902e84e298bff89319242144448af44
#
_cell.length_a   1.000
_cell.length_b   1.000
_cell.length_c   1.000
_cell.angle_alpha   90.00
_cell.angle_beta   90.00
_cell.angle_gamma   90.00
#
_symmetry.space_group_name_H-M   'P 1'
#
loop_
_entity.id
_entity.type
_entity.pdbx_description
1 polymer ?
#
loop_
_entity_poly.entity_id
_entity_poly.type
_entity_poly.pdbx_seq_one_letter_code
_entity_poly.pdbx_strand_id
1 'polypeptide(L)'
;MDMYRERFRQAQEYANRVLHIKKGHYLDDITAEAICEDGTAYDPEIRYWSRLCSYRKMADENRQTQTQQLAVKEWLRQTVANGVSVAYALRCDGSELSVLYGASMQNHEAPMRTHLPECELRPAVPHEGSYRYNGLITGSILSQKIADLFAASNLRDTYIACITMPVSPQEIQEKLEENRELIAYFSTYKSFQRAYGNASRRIEEVPAPGVVQAIALLKEENDYLEHHMGGGFARTVVKFGANTAEDRSRLASLIRSCMEYDRDLQSPAEPPRTFALHNPCDTWNDCLKVPSVQFGEAPENERVYLLTLQDIPGIASFCLPPARSCDGFYVKDYTVNEDAMDAFPVTNPVHAQGIELGTIANSSARSVIPFSALHSHAFVTGATETGKTTTVKKILLELHAAGIPFTVIEAAKKEYMPLISQIPELRVFTPGNDGNTLSFNPLQPEDGILIENHVAAVVRALTAATGGEHPIPEACDGLLKQTYQQFGWEYGMMAYTDEHRPFPTFKNVLDNVDSYIAAHARYGPEVRQNLTAALTLRTETMHSGAIGSLFSNAKGLQAAEILAAPCVIELADFSPQSASFIMNILLYKFHSYLSRQPESSQLNRVIVVEEAHNVFKRTLSEENGRALSNEYFDKMLAEIRSSGTGLLLSDQRASLLSEAVMANTSVKILHALTDSEDRKTVGASANLSDFQLKKLAEFRPGECVVAIRGQHGVQHAQVTAPAEDQELHSACPSCTTRFRCRRNAVKSMLAGMDSTRIAFHVSKIQAEPYNVALLERNITNMLRDLNVTASDATKICLLGEILDTYGRSSLQEKRIIVNSYAKYLRRREEHE
;
A
#
# COMPACT_ATOMS: atom_id res chain seq x y z
N MET A 1 68.67 36.90 25.92
CA MET A 1 67.53 36.42 26.73
C MET A 1 66.18 36.90 26.07
N ASP A 2 66.11 38.11 25.61
CA ASP A 2 64.89 38.66 24.99
C ASP A 2 64.53 38.03 23.64
N MET A 3 65.50 37.71 22.81
CA MET A 3 65.25 37.01 21.56
C MET A 3 64.75 35.58 21.71
N TYR A 4 65.17 34.86 22.76
CA TYR A 4 64.68 33.52 23.06
C TYR A 4 63.26 33.54 23.63
N ARG A 5 62.94 34.54 24.48
CA ARG A 5 61.60 34.78 24.99
C ARG A 5 60.61 35.13 23.87
N GLU A 6 61.04 35.93 22.91
CA GLU A 6 60.22 36.28 21.78
C GLU A 6 59.96 35.08 20.89
N ARG A 7 60.96 34.24 20.57
CA ARG A 7 60.76 32.99 19.82
C ARG A 7 59.88 31.98 20.54
N PHE A 8 60.05 31.93 21.88
CA PHE A 8 59.17 31.06 22.72
C PHE A 8 57.70 31.52 22.64
N ARG A 9 57.43 32.82 22.73
CA ARG A 9 56.09 33.37 22.59
C ARG A 9 55.54 33.11 21.22
N GLN A 10 56.29 33.31 20.16
CA GLN A 10 55.91 33.00 18.78
C GLN A 10 55.58 31.50 18.59
N ALA A 11 56.39 30.61 19.17
CA ALA A 11 56.10 29.17 19.14
C ALA A 11 54.84 28.81 19.87
N GLN A 12 54.56 29.47 21.01
CA GLN A 12 53.30 29.24 21.75
C GLN A 12 52.09 29.78 21.01
N GLU A 13 52.17 30.94 20.37
CA GLU A 13 51.13 31.48 19.51
C GLU A 13 50.88 30.56 18.32
N TYR A 14 51.95 30.06 17.70
CA TYR A 14 51.84 29.11 16.59
C TYR A 14 51.25 27.79 17.00
N ALA A 15 51.66 27.22 18.14
CA ALA A 15 51.06 26.01 18.72
C ALA A 15 49.58 26.17 19.03
N ASN A 16 49.19 27.35 19.55
CA ASN A 16 47.76 27.65 19.78
C ASN A 16 46.98 27.76 18.46
N ARG A 17 47.53 28.29 17.39
CA ARG A 17 46.90 28.28 16.04
C ARG A 17 46.75 26.86 15.50
N VAL A 18 47.80 26.04 15.60
CA VAL A 18 47.73 24.60 15.20
C VAL A 18 46.65 23.88 15.97
N LEU A 19 46.58 24.07 17.31
CA LEU A 19 45.54 23.52 18.14
C LEU A 19 44.14 23.97 17.75
N HIS A 20 44.00 25.28 17.42
CA HIS A 20 42.74 25.86 16.98
C HIS A 20 42.29 25.24 15.67
N ILE A 21 43.15 25.12 14.67
CA ILE A 21 42.87 24.48 13.39
C ILE A 21 42.58 22.98 13.57
N LYS A 22 43.50 22.24 14.21
CA LYS A 22 43.40 20.78 14.37
C LYS A 22 42.19 20.34 15.19
N LYS A 23 41.78 21.09 16.22
CA LYS A 23 40.54 20.84 16.97
C LYS A 23 39.31 21.34 16.27
N GLY A 24 39.46 21.91 15.08
CA GLY A 24 38.32 22.40 14.29
C GLY A 24 37.68 23.67 14.86
N HIS A 25 38.32 24.38 15.83
CA HIS A 25 37.75 25.59 16.43
C HIS A 25 37.57 26.71 15.42
N TYR A 26 38.33 26.70 14.34
CA TYR A 26 38.20 27.67 13.25
C TYR A 26 36.84 27.60 12.56
N LEU A 27 36.18 26.45 12.65
CA LEU A 27 34.82 26.27 12.10
C LEU A 27 33.76 26.97 12.96
N ASP A 28 34.07 27.33 14.21
CA ASP A 28 33.18 28.09 15.09
C ASP A 28 33.03 29.52 14.65
N ASP A 29 34.04 30.06 13.94
CA ASP A 29 34.07 31.41 13.42
C ASP A 29 33.35 31.56 12.06
N ILE A 30 32.97 30.41 11.45
CA ILE A 30 32.26 30.39 10.17
C ILE A 30 30.76 30.43 10.43
N THR A 31 30.13 31.52 10.03
CA THR A 31 28.68 31.62 10.00
C THR A 31 28.10 30.81 8.83
N ALA A 32 26.90 30.23 8.96
CA ALA A 32 26.21 29.49 7.89
C ALA A 32 26.05 30.35 6.60
N GLU A 33 26.04 31.67 6.71
CA GLU A 33 25.98 32.66 5.60
C GLU A 33 27.26 32.72 4.79
N ALA A 34 28.41 32.48 5.40
CA ALA A 34 29.72 32.52 4.71
C ALA A 34 29.96 31.34 3.76
N ILE A 35 29.19 30.24 3.91
CA ILE A 35 29.39 29.02 3.12
C ILE A 35 28.68 29.08 1.76
N CYS A 36 27.80 30.04 1.55
CA CYS A 36 26.81 30.00 0.45
C CYS A 36 27.14 30.93 -0.71
N GLU A 37 28.19 31.75 -0.63
CA GLU A 37 28.50 32.68 -1.70
C GLU A 37 29.42 32.02 -2.71
N ASP A 38 28.98 32.08 -3.94
CA ASP A 38 29.66 31.90 -5.21
C ASP A 38 29.90 30.48 -5.71
N GLY A 39 29.22 30.14 -6.78
CA GLY A 39 29.49 29.27 -7.91
C GLY A 39 30.78 28.44 -8.05
N THR A 40 31.51 28.24 -6.98
CA THR A 40 32.83 27.57 -6.89
C THR A 40 32.74 26.27 -6.07
N ALA A 41 31.57 25.61 -6.08
CA ALA A 41 31.48 24.30 -5.50
C ALA A 41 32.24 23.26 -6.34
N TYR A 42 32.99 22.39 -5.67
CA TYR A 42 33.64 21.26 -6.33
C TYR A 42 32.60 20.22 -6.74
N ASP A 43 32.58 19.82 -8.02
CA ASP A 43 31.75 18.75 -8.52
C ASP A 43 32.52 17.41 -8.48
N PRO A 44 32.12 16.42 -7.66
CA PRO A 44 32.78 15.12 -7.60
C PRO A 44 32.54 14.26 -8.84
N GLU A 45 31.75 14.72 -9.83
CA GLU A 45 31.47 14.08 -11.12
C GLU A 45 30.89 12.67 -10.99
N ILE A 46 30.04 12.41 -10.01
CA ILE A 46 29.41 11.11 -9.80
C ILE A 46 28.30 10.89 -10.83
N ARG A 47 28.57 10.05 -11.84
CA ARG A 47 27.69 9.86 -13.01
C ARG A 47 26.99 8.52 -13.05
N TYR A 48 27.55 7.49 -12.42
CA TYR A 48 27.06 6.11 -12.48
C TYR A 48 26.50 5.70 -11.13
N TRP A 49 25.23 5.36 -11.10
CA TRP A 49 24.51 5.00 -9.87
C TRP A 49 23.97 3.60 -9.94
N SER A 50 24.07 2.88 -8.83
CA SER A 50 23.44 1.59 -8.60
C SER A 50 22.57 1.66 -7.36
N ARG A 51 21.29 1.30 -7.50
CA ARG A 51 20.35 1.15 -6.39
C ARG A 51 20.45 -0.27 -5.85
N LEU A 52 20.75 -0.41 -4.58
CA LEU A 52 20.65 -1.68 -3.87
C LEU A 52 19.18 -1.90 -3.49
N CYS A 53 18.55 -2.91 -4.07
CA CYS A 53 17.14 -3.25 -3.83
C CYS A 53 16.98 -4.26 -2.72
N SER A 54 17.86 -5.25 -2.65
CA SER A 54 17.79 -6.32 -1.65
C SER A 54 19.14 -7.04 -1.46
N TYR A 55 19.28 -7.71 -0.31
CA TYR A 55 20.33 -8.70 -0.05
C TYR A 55 19.80 -9.78 0.91
N ARG A 56 20.54 -10.92 1.01
CA ARG A 56 20.18 -12.02 1.92
C ARG A 56 20.65 -11.75 3.33
N LYS A 57 19.75 -11.89 4.32
CA LYS A 57 20.07 -11.85 5.75
C LYS A 57 20.86 -13.09 6.14
N MET A 58 21.83 -12.91 7.03
CA MET A 58 22.60 -14.01 7.64
C MET A 58 22.02 -14.34 9.02
N ALA A 59 22.13 -15.61 9.44
CA ALA A 59 21.62 -16.06 10.73
C ALA A 59 22.29 -15.38 11.94
N ASP A 60 23.56 -14.99 11.80
CA ASP A 60 24.35 -14.29 12.82
C ASP A 60 24.42 -12.80 12.46
N GLU A 61 23.84 -11.93 13.28
CA GLU A 61 23.84 -10.48 13.09
C GLU A 61 25.26 -9.87 13.09
N ASN A 62 26.16 -10.37 13.91
CA ASN A 62 27.54 -9.90 13.91
C ASN A 62 28.24 -10.24 12.59
N ARG A 63 28.04 -11.46 12.10
CA ARG A 63 28.57 -11.91 10.83
C ARG A 63 27.95 -11.14 9.66
N GLN A 64 26.67 -10.81 9.74
CA GLN A 64 26.00 -9.96 8.77
C GLN A 64 26.64 -8.57 8.70
N THR A 65 26.80 -7.90 9.85
CA THR A 65 27.43 -6.59 9.93
C THR A 65 28.85 -6.62 9.38
N GLN A 66 29.64 -7.63 9.74
CA GLN A 66 30.99 -7.81 9.21
C GLN A 66 31.00 -7.99 7.69
N THR A 67 30.06 -8.77 7.16
CA THR A 67 29.95 -9.01 5.71
C THR A 67 29.56 -7.74 4.96
N GLN A 68 28.62 -6.96 5.50
CA GLN A 68 28.24 -5.65 4.95
C GLN A 68 29.41 -4.67 4.97
N GLN A 69 30.10 -4.58 6.11
CA GLN A 69 31.30 -3.74 6.24
C GLN A 69 32.38 -4.14 5.25
N LEU A 70 32.60 -5.43 5.06
CA LEU A 70 33.57 -5.91 4.08
C LEU A 70 33.18 -5.50 2.65
N ALA A 71 31.90 -5.69 2.29
CA ALA A 71 31.43 -5.33 0.95
C ALA A 71 31.58 -3.83 0.65
N VAL A 72 31.17 -2.97 1.57
CA VAL A 72 31.29 -1.51 1.45
C VAL A 72 32.75 -1.07 1.51
N LYS A 73 33.55 -1.63 2.39
CA LYS A 73 34.99 -1.35 2.50
C LYS A 73 35.72 -1.67 1.19
N GLU A 74 35.47 -2.85 0.61
CA GLU A 74 36.11 -3.22 -0.65
C GLU A 74 35.60 -2.37 -1.82
N TRP A 75 34.34 -1.98 -1.82
CA TRP A 75 33.80 -1.02 -2.78
C TRP A 75 34.53 0.33 -2.69
N LEU A 76 34.64 0.91 -1.50
CA LEU A 76 35.38 2.16 -1.27
C LEU A 76 36.86 2.03 -1.64
N ARG A 77 37.49 0.95 -1.18
CA ARG A 77 38.93 0.73 -1.43
C ARG A 77 39.26 0.63 -2.91
N GLN A 78 38.48 -0.14 -3.66
CA GLN A 78 38.74 -0.31 -5.10
C GLN A 78 38.47 0.96 -5.89
N THR A 79 37.43 1.72 -5.56
CA THR A 79 37.11 2.97 -6.25
C THR A 79 38.09 4.08 -5.90
N VAL A 80 38.39 4.29 -4.61
CA VAL A 80 39.29 5.33 -4.12
C VAL A 80 40.75 5.08 -4.59
N ALA A 81 41.19 3.82 -4.57
CA ALA A 81 42.53 3.46 -5.08
C ALA A 81 42.73 3.77 -6.58
N ASN A 82 41.64 3.80 -7.36
CA ASN A 82 41.65 4.20 -8.76
C ASN A 82 41.50 5.73 -8.95
N GLY A 83 41.55 6.51 -7.89
CA GLY A 83 41.41 7.99 -7.97
C GLY A 83 39.97 8.43 -8.26
N VAL A 84 38.98 7.62 -7.93
CA VAL A 84 37.57 7.82 -8.27
C VAL A 84 36.80 8.36 -7.06
N SER A 85 36.04 9.45 -7.26
CA SER A 85 35.06 9.92 -6.24
C SER A 85 33.84 9.06 -6.21
N VAL A 86 33.29 8.87 -5.02
CA VAL A 86 32.09 8.06 -4.78
C VAL A 86 31.11 8.78 -3.87
N ALA A 87 29.83 8.39 -3.95
CA ALA A 87 28.83 8.78 -2.97
C ALA A 87 27.96 7.59 -2.59
N TYR A 88 27.74 7.47 -1.29
CA TYR A 88 26.66 6.68 -0.74
C TYR A 88 25.50 7.61 -0.43
N ALA A 89 24.30 7.29 -0.89
CA ALA A 89 23.15 8.12 -0.62
C ALA A 89 21.93 7.29 -0.18
N LEU A 90 21.24 7.83 0.82
CA LEU A 90 19.91 7.43 1.25
C LEU A 90 18.93 8.50 0.78
N ARG A 91 17.93 8.13 0.01
CA ARG A 91 16.93 9.06 -0.49
C ARG A 91 15.54 8.51 -0.20
N CYS A 92 14.67 9.34 0.33
CA CYS A 92 13.29 9.02 0.58
C CYS A 92 12.40 9.84 -0.37
N ASP A 93 11.69 9.17 -1.28
CA ASP A 93 10.71 9.76 -2.18
C ASP A 93 9.31 9.33 -1.71
N GLY A 94 8.55 10.25 -1.11
CA GLY A 94 7.36 9.89 -0.36
C GLY A 94 7.70 9.02 0.85
N SER A 95 7.34 7.73 0.82
CA SER A 95 7.69 6.74 1.86
C SER A 95 8.75 5.73 1.41
N GLU A 96 9.14 5.75 0.13
CA GLU A 96 10.03 4.76 -0.46
C GLU A 96 11.50 5.13 -0.26
N LEU A 97 12.27 4.26 0.42
CA LEU A 97 13.70 4.42 0.61
C LEU A 97 14.48 3.88 -0.60
N SER A 98 15.34 4.72 -1.16
CA SER A 98 16.34 4.32 -2.14
C SER A 98 17.74 4.32 -1.50
N VAL A 99 18.41 3.19 -1.53
CA VAL A 99 19.81 3.03 -1.11
C VAL A 99 20.68 3.05 -2.36
N LEU A 100 21.47 4.10 -2.51
CA LEU A 100 22.20 4.40 -3.73
C LEU A 100 23.71 4.38 -3.49
N TYR A 101 24.44 3.73 -4.38
CA TYR A 101 25.90 3.75 -4.47
C TYR A 101 26.29 4.34 -5.82
N GLY A 102 27.05 5.43 -5.80
CA GLY A 102 27.43 6.17 -7.00
C GLY A 102 28.93 6.31 -7.12
N ALA A 103 29.44 6.38 -8.35
CA ALA A 103 30.83 6.62 -8.66
C ALA A 103 31.00 7.39 -9.97
N SER A 104 32.18 7.96 -10.18
CA SER A 104 32.56 8.57 -11.48
C SER A 104 32.96 7.53 -12.54
N MET A 105 33.04 6.22 -12.18
CA MET A 105 33.36 5.11 -13.11
C MET A 105 32.22 4.09 -13.22
N GLN A 106 32.15 3.40 -14.37
CA GLN A 106 31.20 2.28 -14.59
C GLN A 106 31.62 1.01 -13.84
N ASN A 107 30.65 0.13 -13.63
CA ASN A 107 30.84 -1.18 -12.98
C ASN A 107 31.49 -1.11 -11.59
N HIS A 108 31.30 0.00 -10.89
CA HIS A 108 31.86 0.21 -9.55
C HIS A 108 31.25 -0.72 -8.49
N GLU A 109 30.11 -1.33 -8.75
CA GLU A 109 29.35 -2.18 -7.82
C GLU A 109 29.86 -3.62 -7.71
N ALA A 110 30.86 -4.03 -8.51
CA ALA A 110 31.36 -5.39 -8.51
C ALA A 110 31.75 -5.95 -7.13
N PRO A 111 32.42 -5.19 -6.23
CA PRO A 111 32.72 -5.63 -4.87
C PRO A 111 31.46 -5.91 -4.04
N MET A 112 30.42 -5.09 -4.21
CA MET A 112 29.16 -5.29 -3.50
C MET A 112 28.50 -6.60 -3.92
N ARG A 113 28.48 -6.90 -5.24
CA ARG A 113 27.95 -8.16 -5.77
C ARG A 113 28.72 -9.38 -5.29
N THR A 114 30.01 -9.24 -5.07
CA THR A 114 30.88 -10.35 -4.65
C THR A 114 30.71 -10.68 -3.16
N HIS A 115 30.54 -9.69 -2.33
CA HIS A 115 30.56 -9.85 -0.87
C HIS A 115 29.19 -9.90 -0.23
N LEU A 116 28.16 -9.18 -0.77
CA LEU A 116 26.80 -9.26 -0.24
C LEU A 116 26.07 -10.47 -0.86
N PRO A 117 25.62 -11.44 -0.04
CA PRO A 117 24.96 -12.63 -0.54
C PRO A 117 23.61 -12.28 -1.19
N GLU A 118 23.38 -12.80 -2.38
CA GLU A 118 22.15 -12.62 -3.15
C GLU A 118 21.69 -11.17 -3.28
N CYS A 119 22.63 -10.21 -3.37
CA CYS A 119 22.30 -8.81 -3.53
C CYS A 119 21.72 -8.54 -4.92
N GLU A 120 20.69 -7.70 -4.93
CA GLU A 120 20.10 -7.18 -6.15
C GLU A 120 20.45 -5.71 -6.31
N LEU A 121 21.36 -5.42 -7.24
CA LEU A 121 21.77 -4.07 -7.63
C LEU A 121 21.24 -3.77 -9.03
N ARG A 122 20.50 -2.67 -9.16
CA ARG A 122 19.98 -2.18 -10.45
C ARG A 122 20.62 -0.86 -10.82
N PRO A 123 20.97 -0.62 -12.09
CA PRO A 123 21.33 0.71 -12.55
C PRO A 123 20.23 1.70 -12.17
N ALA A 124 20.61 2.84 -11.62
CA ALA A 124 19.67 3.87 -11.22
C ALA A 124 20.05 5.19 -11.90
N VAL A 125 19.05 5.90 -12.37
CA VAL A 125 19.18 7.31 -12.70
C VAL A 125 18.45 8.04 -11.58
N PRO A 126 19.12 8.74 -10.68
CA PRO A 126 18.46 9.49 -9.64
C PRO A 126 17.52 10.51 -10.28
N HIS A 127 16.23 10.48 -9.91
CA HIS A 127 15.27 11.46 -10.42
C HIS A 127 15.72 12.88 -10.06
N GLU A 128 15.44 13.82 -10.94
CA GLU A 128 15.62 15.25 -10.67
C GLU A 128 14.71 15.63 -9.48
N GLY A 129 15.31 15.69 -8.29
CA GLY A 129 14.65 16.15 -7.07
C GLY A 129 15.21 17.50 -6.68
N SER A 130 14.35 18.48 -6.49
CA SER A 130 14.76 19.76 -5.92
C SER A 130 14.57 19.71 -4.40
N TYR A 131 15.57 20.20 -3.66
CA TYR A 131 15.52 20.30 -2.21
C TYR A 131 15.75 21.74 -1.78
N ARG A 132 14.75 22.29 -1.10
CA ARG A 132 14.73 23.72 -0.75
C ARG A 132 15.67 24.05 0.40
N TYR A 133 15.80 23.14 1.35
CA TYR A 133 16.58 23.35 2.56
C TYR A 133 17.69 22.31 2.65
N ASN A 134 18.95 22.74 2.49
CA ASN A 134 20.11 21.89 2.46
C ASN A 134 21.04 22.15 3.63
N GLY A 135 21.91 21.20 3.91
CA GLY A 135 22.95 21.32 4.90
C GLY A 135 24.11 20.35 4.63
N LEU A 136 25.18 20.54 5.37
CA LEU A 136 26.30 19.61 5.41
C LEU A 136 26.78 19.39 6.84
N ILE A 137 27.38 18.25 7.07
CA ILE A 137 28.04 17.89 8.32
C ILE A 137 29.46 17.46 8.00
N THR A 138 30.41 18.07 8.71
CA THR A 138 31.84 17.68 8.72
C THR A 138 32.16 17.00 10.03
N GLY A 139 33.27 16.28 10.10
CA GLY A 139 33.72 15.56 11.30
C GLY A 139 33.84 14.05 11.05
N SER A 140 34.36 13.35 12.01
CA SER A 140 34.58 11.92 11.90
C SER A 140 33.29 11.11 11.95
N ILE A 141 33.12 10.19 11.02
CA ILE A 141 31.95 9.33 10.86
C ILE A 141 32.26 7.99 11.52
N LEU A 142 31.51 7.64 12.57
CA LEU A 142 31.80 6.43 13.37
C LEU A 142 30.60 5.47 13.52
N SER A 143 29.42 5.78 12.98
CA SER A 143 28.21 5.01 13.25
C SER A 143 27.78 4.04 12.14
N GLN A 144 27.26 2.89 12.56
CA GLN A 144 26.81 1.79 11.69
C GLN A 144 25.28 1.78 11.42
N LYS A 145 24.49 2.78 11.89
CA LYS A 145 23.03 2.68 11.96
C LYS A 145 22.26 3.78 11.23
N ILE A 146 22.93 4.61 10.43
CA ILE A 146 22.29 5.75 9.79
C ILE A 146 21.13 5.31 8.89
N ALA A 147 21.31 4.23 8.14
CA ALA A 147 20.29 3.76 7.21
C ALA A 147 19.02 3.23 7.91
N ASP A 148 19.18 2.49 9.03
CA ASP A 148 18.04 2.00 9.82
C ASP A 148 17.30 3.14 10.52
N LEU A 149 18.03 4.12 11.07
CA LEU A 149 17.44 5.28 11.72
C LEU A 149 16.74 6.18 10.71
N PHE A 150 17.30 6.35 9.52
CA PHE A 150 16.70 7.11 8.44
C PHE A 150 15.41 6.44 7.95
N ALA A 151 15.42 5.12 7.74
CA ALA A 151 14.24 4.34 7.39
C ALA A 151 13.11 4.44 8.45
N ALA A 152 13.48 4.46 9.73
CA ALA A 152 12.53 4.56 10.84
C ALA A 152 12.02 5.99 11.12
N SER A 153 12.61 7.03 10.50
CA SER A 153 12.36 8.44 10.83
C SER A 153 11.04 8.98 10.28
N ASN A 154 10.37 8.26 9.35
CA ASN A 154 9.18 8.71 8.61
C ASN A 154 9.35 10.07 7.89
N LEU A 155 10.59 10.47 7.59
CA LEU A 155 10.89 11.66 6.80
C LEU A 155 10.54 11.40 5.34
N ARG A 156 9.94 12.38 4.67
CA ARG A 156 9.53 12.29 3.27
C ARG A 156 10.27 13.32 2.43
N ASP A 157 10.53 12.97 1.17
CA ASP A 157 11.18 13.86 0.22
C ASP A 157 12.48 14.48 0.78
N THR A 158 13.35 13.60 1.28
CA THR A 158 14.59 13.95 1.95
C THR A 158 15.75 13.10 1.44
N TYR A 159 16.97 13.59 1.61
CA TYR A 159 18.17 12.81 1.30
C TYR A 159 19.29 13.01 2.31
N ILE A 160 20.16 12.00 2.40
CA ILE A 160 21.48 12.03 3.05
C ILE A 160 22.48 11.50 2.02
N ALA A 161 23.59 12.20 1.78
CA ALA A 161 24.64 11.75 0.88
C ALA A 161 26.01 11.88 1.55
N CYS A 162 26.72 10.78 1.73
CA CYS A 162 28.12 10.73 2.14
C CYS A 162 28.98 10.75 0.87
N ILE A 163 29.64 11.86 0.62
CA ILE A 163 30.51 12.07 -0.54
C ILE A 163 31.93 11.80 -0.09
N THR A 164 32.63 10.94 -0.84
CA THR A 164 33.98 10.49 -0.51
C THR A 164 34.89 10.73 -1.71
N MET A 165 35.97 11.45 -1.48
CA MET A 165 36.95 11.81 -2.49
C MET A 165 38.29 11.12 -2.23
N PRO A 166 39.02 10.66 -3.26
CA PRO A 166 40.30 9.97 -3.10
C PRO A 166 41.37 10.85 -2.50
N VAL A 167 42.27 10.23 -1.76
CA VAL A 167 43.50 10.81 -1.23
C VAL A 167 44.65 9.91 -1.64
N SER A 168 45.71 10.50 -2.21
CA SER A 168 46.86 9.71 -2.61
C SER A 168 47.70 9.28 -1.41
N PRO A 169 48.36 8.10 -1.45
CA PRO A 169 49.30 7.69 -0.41
C PRO A 169 50.43 8.70 -0.20
N GLN A 170 50.79 9.45 -1.25
CA GLN A 170 51.82 10.47 -1.18
C GLN A 170 51.37 11.65 -0.30
N GLU A 171 50.11 12.11 -0.44
CA GLU A 171 49.56 13.17 0.42
C GLU A 171 49.56 12.79 1.91
N ILE A 172 49.33 11.51 2.23
CA ILE A 172 49.40 11.01 3.62
C ILE A 172 50.85 11.02 4.13
N GLN A 173 51.82 10.66 3.27
CA GLN A 173 53.24 10.71 3.61
C GLN A 173 53.70 12.16 3.84
N GLU A 174 53.34 13.08 2.97
CA GLU A 174 53.63 14.50 3.10
C GLU A 174 53.07 15.05 4.42
N LYS A 175 51.84 14.68 4.75
CA LYS A 175 51.18 15.04 6.01
C LYS A 175 51.90 14.50 7.27
N LEU A 176 52.37 13.26 7.23
CA LEU A 176 53.17 12.66 8.31
C LEU A 176 54.48 13.43 8.48
N GLU A 177 55.10 13.84 7.37
CA GLU A 177 56.37 14.54 7.38
C GLU A 177 56.23 15.97 7.92
N GLU A 178 55.21 16.72 7.48
CA GLU A 178 54.80 18.02 8.04
C GLU A 178 54.57 17.93 9.57
N ASN A 179 53.80 16.95 10.02
CA ASN A 179 53.54 16.76 11.45
C ASN A 179 54.83 16.48 12.23
N ARG A 180 55.73 15.66 11.67
CA ARG A 180 57.06 15.37 12.30
C ARG A 180 57.92 16.62 12.39
N GLU A 181 57.97 17.45 11.36
CA GLU A 181 58.68 18.74 11.38
C GLU A 181 58.13 19.69 12.44
N LEU A 182 56.79 19.80 12.52
CA LEU A 182 56.10 20.59 13.55
C LEU A 182 56.36 20.09 14.94
N ILE A 183 56.39 18.79 15.16
CA ILE A 183 56.72 18.16 16.43
C ILE A 183 58.18 18.49 16.82
N ALA A 184 59.10 18.38 15.88
CA ALA A 184 60.50 18.74 16.08
C ALA A 184 60.68 20.23 16.45
N TYR A 185 60.00 21.10 15.69
CA TYR A 185 59.99 22.54 15.97
C TYR A 185 59.44 22.87 17.35
N PHE A 186 58.25 22.35 17.70
CA PHE A 186 57.62 22.57 19.02
C PHE A 186 58.39 21.94 20.17
N SER A 187 59.06 20.82 19.95
CA SER A 187 59.88 20.17 20.98
C SER A 187 61.03 21.05 21.49
N THR A 188 61.52 21.96 20.62
CA THR A 188 62.55 22.94 20.97
C THR A 188 62.05 24.00 21.96
N TYR A 189 60.74 24.25 21.98
CA TYR A 189 60.11 25.28 22.82
C TYR A 189 59.14 24.70 23.87
N LYS A 190 59.28 23.44 24.25
CA LYS A 190 58.39 22.73 25.17
C LYS A 190 58.36 23.32 26.58
N SER A 191 59.51 23.88 27.02
CA SER A 191 59.67 24.56 28.29
C SER A 191 60.68 25.67 28.19
N PHE A 192 60.68 26.63 29.11
CA PHE A 192 61.73 27.61 29.24
C PHE A 192 62.22 27.70 30.72
N GLN A 193 63.48 28.04 30.89
CA GLN A 193 64.09 28.21 32.18
C GLN A 193 63.84 29.60 32.71
N ARG A 194 63.27 29.74 33.87
CA ARG A 194 63.05 30.99 34.57
C ARG A 194 63.91 31.02 35.83
N ALA A 195 64.79 32.02 35.94
CA ALA A 195 65.61 32.20 37.13
C ALA A 195 64.96 33.14 38.16
N TYR A 196 64.79 32.72 39.35
CA TYR A 196 64.27 33.50 40.51
C TYR A 196 65.35 33.78 41.56
N GLY A 197 65.36 34.99 42.07
CA GLY A 197 66.14 35.40 43.24
C GLY A 197 67.49 35.99 42.95
N ASN A 198 67.95 36.98 43.80
CA ASN A 198 69.20 37.70 43.62
C ASN A 198 70.44 36.99 44.34
N ALA A 199 70.24 36.05 45.21
CA ALA A 199 71.29 35.41 45.99
C ALA A 199 71.47 33.91 45.82
N SER A 200 70.48 33.19 45.42
CA SER A 200 70.53 31.79 44.99
C SER A 200 69.65 31.57 43.79
N ARG A 201 70.25 31.53 42.55
CA ARG A 201 69.53 31.25 41.31
C ARG A 201 68.89 29.87 41.41
N ARG A 202 67.59 29.84 41.73
CA ARG A 202 66.75 28.68 41.42
C ARG A 202 66.31 28.79 39.98
N ILE A 203 66.64 27.79 39.17
CA ILE A 203 66.16 27.65 37.80
C ILE A 203 64.92 26.77 37.86
N GLU A 204 63.80 27.32 37.49
CA GLU A 204 62.56 26.60 37.38
C GLU A 204 62.23 26.40 35.92
N GLU A 205 61.91 25.20 35.50
CA GLU A 205 61.52 24.89 34.16
C GLU A 205 59.97 25.05 34.05
N VAL A 206 59.56 26.05 33.28
CA VAL A 206 58.15 26.37 33.12
C VAL A 206 57.70 25.75 31.79
N PRO A 207 56.76 24.79 31.82
CA PRO A 207 56.23 24.18 30.61
C PRO A 207 55.40 25.20 29.84
N ALA A 208 55.35 25.06 28.50
CA ALA A 208 54.41 25.77 27.63
C ALA A 208 53.17 24.89 27.33
N PRO A 209 52.04 25.08 28.03
CA PRO A 209 50.91 24.12 27.97
C PRO A 209 50.38 23.96 26.54
N GLY A 210 50.28 25.02 25.78
CA GLY A 210 49.79 24.98 24.40
C GLY A 210 50.73 24.18 23.46
N VAL A 211 52.06 24.37 23.66
CA VAL A 211 53.04 23.62 22.87
C VAL A 211 53.03 22.13 23.21
N VAL A 212 52.89 21.80 24.51
CA VAL A 212 52.81 20.39 24.97
C VAL A 212 51.56 19.73 24.40
N GLN A 213 50.42 20.44 24.40
CA GLN A 213 49.18 19.92 23.84
C GLN A 213 49.25 19.76 22.31
N ALA A 214 49.87 20.69 21.59
CA ALA A 214 50.05 20.58 20.15
C ALA A 214 50.94 19.37 19.78
N ILE A 215 52.02 19.15 20.49
CA ILE A 215 52.88 17.95 20.32
C ILE A 215 52.10 16.66 20.56
N ALA A 216 51.29 16.61 21.60
CA ALA A 216 50.49 15.45 21.89
C ALA A 216 49.47 15.14 20.79
N LEU A 217 48.76 16.16 20.33
CA LEU A 217 47.77 16.05 19.25
C LEU A 217 48.41 15.61 17.94
N LEU A 218 49.57 16.21 17.54
CA LEU A 218 50.28 15.83 16.33
C LEU A 218 50.84 14.42 16.36
N LYS A 219 51.27 13.94 17.54
CA LYS A 219 51.65 12.53 17.70
C LYS A 219 50.49 11.58 17.56
N GLU A 220 49.37 11.87 18.22
CA GLU A 220 48.14 11.10 18.11
C GLU A 220 47.65 11.03 16.66
N GLU A 221 47.71 12.12 15.90
CA GLU A 221 47.39 12.12 14.50
C GLU A 221 48.36 11.25 13.68
N ASN A 222 49.67 11.31 13.97
CA ASN A 222 50.63 10.46 13.26
C ASN A 222 50.41 8.99 13.57
N ASP A 223 50.19 8.64 14.84
CA ASP A 223 49.90 7.26 15.26
C ASP A 223 48.64 6.73 14.54
N TYR A 224 47.60 7.57 14.41
CA TYR A 224 46.38 7.21 13.65
C TYR A 224 46.70 7.00 12.16
N LEU A 225 47.38 7.94 11.51
CA LEU A 225 47.75 7.84 10.07
C LEU A 225 48.62 6.59 9.82
N GLU A 226 49.63 6.34 10.65
CA GLU A 226 50.50 5.16 10.51
C GLU A 226 49.72 3.84 10.69
N HIS A 227 48.89 3.77 11.75
CA HIS A 227 48.13 2.57 12.07
C HIS A 227 47.12 2.18 10.96
N HIS A 228 46.47 3.15 10.36
CA HIS A 228 45.41 2.92 9.35
C HIS A 228 45.91 3.01 7.92
N MET A 229 47.19 3.24 7.66
CA MET A 229 47.76 3.39 6.34
C MET A 229 47.43 2.19 5.40
N GLY A 230 47.47 0.97 5.95
CA GLY A 230 47.15 -0.27 5.20
C GLY A 230 45.68 -0.38 4.78
N GLY A 231 44.78 0.35 5.44
CA GLY A 231 43.34 0.40 5.13
C GLY A 231 42.97 1.44 4.07
N GLY A 232 43.83 2.46 3.87
CA GLY A 232 43.64 3.61 2.99
C GLY A 232 42.82 4.73 3.67
N PHE A 233 42.94 5.92 3.10
CA PHE A 233 42.28 7.16 3.55
C PHE A 233 41.48 7.80 2.40
N ALA A 234 40.46 8.55 2.80
CA ALA A 234 39.73 9.41 1.89
C ALA A 234 39.24 10.67 2.58
N ARG A 235 38.89 11.70 1.81
CA ARG A 235 38.23 12.91 2.33
C ARG A 235 36.74 12.77 2.17
N THR A 236 35.98 13.04 3.24
CA THR A 236 34.53 12.84 3.25
C THR A 236 33.78 14.06 3.76
N VAL A 237 32.52 14.18 3.31
CA VAL A 237 31.52 15.11 3.83
C VAL A 237 30.13 14.50 3.71
N VAL A 238 29.27 14.76 4.69
CA VAL A 238 27.87 14.32 4.65
C VAL A 238 26.99 15.51 4.30
N LYS A 239 26.34 15.46 3.14
CA LYS A 239 25.30 16.41 2.73
C LYS A 239 23.91 15.85 2.99
N PHE A 240 22.96 16.72 3.23
CA PHE A 240 21.58 16.34 3.45
C PHE A 240 20.64 17.46 3.04
N GLY A 241 19.38 17.11 2.72
CA GLY A 241 18.40 18.10 2.35
C GLY A 241 16.97 17.62 2.51
N ALA A 242 16.06 18.60 2.60
CA ALA A 242 14.63 18.41 2.78
C ALA A 242 13.84 19.54 2.13
N ASN A 243 12.53 19.34 1.98
CA ASN A 243 11.64 20.38 1.45
C ASN A 243 11.10 21.32 2.52
N THR A 244 11.26 20.98 3.82
CA THR A 244 10.93 21.86 4.95
C THR A 244 12.13 22.13 5.84
N ALA A 245 12.15 23.29 6.51
CA ALA A 245 13.21 23.64 7.45
C ALA A 245 13.17 22.73 8.71
N GLU A 246 12.00 22.27 9.10
CA GLU A 246 11.82 21.36 10.23
C GLU A 246 12.43 19.98 9.94
N ASP A 247 12.15 19.39 8.77
CA ASP A 247 12.72 18.09 8.37
C ASP A 247 14.23 18.19 8.18
N ARG A 248 14.75 19.30 7.65
CA ARG A 248 16.20 19.54 7.62
C ARG A 248 16.80 19.48 9.05
N SER A 249 16.17 20.14 10.02
CA SER A 249 16.66 20.16 11.42
C SER A 249 16.58 18.76 12.06
N ARG A 250 15.53 17.99 11.77
CA ARG A 250 15.39 16.60 12.19
C ARG A 250 16.48 15.72 11.58
N LEU A 251 16.75 15.87 10.27
CA LEU A 251 17.84 15.18 9.59
C LEU A 251 19.20 15.50 10.21
N ALA A 252 19.49 16.77 10.45
CA ALA A 252 20.74 17.17 11.09
C ALA A 252 20.92 16.51 12.47
N SER A 253 19.87 16.46 13.28
CA SER A 253 19.89 15.80 14.60
C SER A 253 20.08 14.28 14.48
N LEU A 254 19.42 13.65 13.50
CA LEU A 254 19.54 12.22 13.23
C LEU A 254 20.99 11.87 12.81
N ILE A 255 21.57 12.61 11.87
CA ILE A 255 22.95 12.38 11.41
C ILE A 255 23.93 12.58 12.56
N ARG A 256 23.76 13.65 13.36
CA ARG A 256 24.63 13.92 14.52
C ARG A 256 24.57 12.79 15.56
N SER A 257 23.40 12.21 15.84
CA SER A 257 23.28 11.08 16.75
C SER A 257 24.02 9.83 16.26
N CYS A 258 24.22 9.71 14.95
CA CYS A 258 25.01 8.65 14.33
C CYS A 258 26.51 8.94 14.27
N MET A 259 26.90 10.17 14.51
CA MET A 259 28.31 10.64 14.51
C MET A 259 28.83 10.83 15.94
N GLU A 260 28.13 10.35 16.94
CA GLU A 260 28.56 10.46 18.34
C GLU A 260 29.93 9.81 18.56
N TYR A 261 30.76 10.60 19.16
CA TYR A 261 32.17 10.37 19.46
C TYR A 261 32.31 9.33 20.56
N ASP A 262 32.90 8.19 20.25
CA ASP A 262 33.39 7.25 21.25
C ASP A 262 34.83 7.64 21.64
N ARG A 263 34.98 8.19 22.83
CA ARG A 263 36.30 8.66 23.36
C ARG A 263 37.32 7.55 23.54
N ASP A 264 36.89 6.29 23.53
CA ASP A 264 37.75 5.11 23.76
C ASP A 264 38.40 4.59 22.45
N LEU A 265 37.96 5.06 21.29
CA LEU A 265 38.61 4.78 20.02
C LEU A 265 39.77 5.78 19.85
N GLN A 266 40.97 5.29 19.66
CA GLN A 266 42.23 6.04 19.47
C GLN A 266 42.27 6.83 18.15
N SER A 267 41.23 7.61 17.84
CA SER A 267 41.13 8.46 16.68
C SER A 267 41.19 9.92 17.14
N PRO A 268 41.97 10.79 16.52
CA PRO A 268 41.88 12.25 16.68
C PRO A 268 40.62 12.73 15.98
N ALA A 269 39.46 12.31 16.48
CA ALA A 269 38.20 12.57 15.85
C ALA A 269 37.86 14.06 15.91
N GLU A 270 37.62 14.64 14.76
CA GLU A 270 37.02 15.97 14.65
C GLU A 270 35.56 15.89 15.12
N PRO A 271 35.11 16.75 16.05
CA PRO A 271 33.72 16.76 16.47
C PRO A 271 32.81 17.11 15.29
N PRO A 272 31.62 16.47 15.19
CA PRO A 272 30.70 16.73 14.08
C PRO A 272 30.15 18.16 14.15
N ARG A 273 30.23 18.89 13.03
CA ARG A 273 29.73 20.26 12.89
C ARG A 273 28.74 20.36 11.76
N THR A 274 27.62 21.01 12.03
CA THR A 274 26.50 21.12 11.10
C THR A 274 26.40 22.52 10.58
N PHE A 275 26.29 22.65 9.26
CA PHE A 275 26.14 23.90 8.54
C PHE A 275 24.84 23.87 7.74
N ALA A 276 24.09 24.96 7.77
CA ALA A 276 22.95 25.16 6.89
C ALA A 276 23.44 25.83 5.59
N LEU A 277 22.98 25.33 4.45
CA LEU A 277 23.23 25.91 3.14
C LEU A 277 22.03 26.73 2.71
N HIS A 278 22.25 27.95 2.17
CA HIS A 278 21.18 28.84 1.74
C HIS A 278 20.66 28.54 0.33
N ASN A 279 21.49 27.95 -0.51
CA ASN A 279 21.13 27.68 -1.90
C ASN A 279 20.26 26.42 -1.99
N PRO A 280 19.09 26.47 -2.68
CA PRO A 280 18.35 25.26 -3.02
C PRO A 280 19.17 24.39 -3.97
N CYS A 281 18.98 23.09 -3.91
CA CYS A 281 19.52 22.17 -4.91
C CYS A 281 18.39 21.88 -5.90
N ASP A 282 18.58 22.35 -7.14
CA ASP A 282 17.56 22.19 -8.20
C ASP A 282 17.69 20.86 -8.93
N THR A 283 18.87 20.25 -8.88
CA THR A 283 19.15 18.95 -9.48
C THR A 283 19.83 18.02 -8.47
N TRP A 284 19.77 16.71 -8.73
CA TRP A 284 20.49 15.73 -7.92
C TRP A 284 22.01 15.99 -7.90
N ASN A 285 22.57 16.43 -9.02
CA ASN A 285 24.01 16.77 -9.10
C ASN A 285 24.36 17.94 -8.19
N ASP A 286 23.47 18.93 -8.03
CA ASP A 286 23.71 20.04 -7.10
C ASP A 286 23.74 19.58 -5.64
N CYS A 287 22.97 18.52 -5.32
CA CYS A 287 23.02 17.91 -3.99
C CYS A 287 24.40 17.34 -3.64
N LEU A 288 25.22 17.00 -4.64
CA LEU A 288 26.52 16.35 -4.46
C LEU A 288 27.70 17.33 -4.52
N LYS A 289 27.48 18.55 -5.00
CA LYS A 289 28.56 19.57 -5.04
C LYS A 289 29.02 19.94 -3.63
N VAL A 290 30.33 19.97 -3.43
CA VAL A 290 30.95 20.30 -2.14
C VAL A 290 31.27 21.79 -2.13
N PRO A 291 30.69 22.58 -1.20
CA PRO A 291 31.00 24.02 -1.13
C PRO A 291 32.43 24.27 -0.65
N SER A 292 33.07 25.36 -1.18
CA SER A 292 34.32 25.86 -0.67
C SER A 292 34.12 27.08 0.24
N VAL A 293 35.02 27.27 1.18
CA VAL A 293 35.00 28.41 2.11
C VAL A 293 36.31 29.19 1.96
N GLN A 294 36.23 30.52 1.95
CA GLN A 294 37.37 31.41 1.98
C GLN A 294 37.56 31.96 3.40
N PHE A 295 38.72 31.78 3.99
CA PHE A 295 39.06 32.29 5.30
C PHE A 295 39.74 33.62 5.25
N GLY A 296 39.14 34.69 5.82
CA GLY A 296 39.74 35.99 6.06
C GLY A 296 40.36 36.69 4.83
N GLU A 297 41.39 37.48 5.04
CA GLU A 297 42.15 38.19 4.00
C GLU A 297 43.19 37.29 3.30
N ALA A 298 43.00 35.98 3.25
CA ALA A 298 43.89 35.09 2.52
C ALA A 298 43.86 35.41 1.02
N PRO A 299 45.00 35.24 0.27
CA PRO A 299 45.02 35.48 -1.18
C PRO A 299 43.93 34.66 -1.87
N GLU A 300 43.29 35.18 -2.90
CA GLU A 300 42.16 34.61 -3.65
C GLU A 300 42.35 33.17 -4.10
N ASN A 301 43.49 32.56 -3.94
CA ASN A 301 43.83 31.20 -4.37
C ASN A 301 43.77 30.12 -3.26
N GLU A 302 43.56 30.46 -1.97
CA GLU A 302 43.44 29.48 -0.89
C GLU A 302 41.96 29.25 -0.51
N ARG A 303 41.30 28.46 -1.30
CA ARG A 303 39.96 27.97 -0.99
C ARG A 303 40.04 26.62 -0.29
N VAL A 304 39.44 26.49 0.88
CA VAL A 304 39.40 25.25 1.65
C VAL A 304 38.02 24.61 1.47
N TYR A 305 38.00 23.38 1.03
CA TYR A 305 36.78 22.58 1.04
C TYR A 305 36.56 21.98 2.43
N LEU A 306 35.31 22.00 2.87
CA LEU A 306 34.88 21.41 4.15
C LEU A 306 34.85 19.87 4.06
N LEU A 307 36.01 19.27 4.17
CA LEU A 307 36.22 17.83 4.03
C LEU A 307 37.01 17.29 5.21
N THR A 308 36.59 16.18 5.77
CA THR A 308 37.28 15.47 6.83
C THR A 308 38.10 14.30 6.28
N LEU A 309 39.37 14.25 6.64
CA LEU A 309 40.25 13.11 6.31
C LEU A 309 39.94 11.95 7.28
N GLN A 310 39.57 10.82 6.72
CA GLN A 310 39.18 9.64 7.52
C GLN A 310 39.64 8.34 6.87
N ASP A 311 39.86 7.31 7.68
CA ASP A 311 40.17 5.96 7.19
C ASP A 311 38.95 5.29 6.51
N ILE A 312 39.21 4.49 5.48
CA ILE A 312 38.18 3.82 4.71
C ILE A 312 37.30 2.89 5.56
N PRO A 313 37.81 2.11 6.55
CA PRO A 313 36.97 1.32 7.44
C PRO A 313 35.93 2.13 8.23
N GLY A 314 36.29 3.32 8.71
CA GLY A 314 35.37 4.22 9.39
C GLY A 314 34.26 4.70 8.46
N ILE A 315 34.61 5.16 7.24
CA ILE A 315 33.64 5.57 6.23
C ILE A 315 32.71 4.41 5.84
N ALA A 316 33.27 3.21 5.67
CA ALA A 316 32.49 2.02 5.35
C ALA A 316 31.42 1.70 6.40
N SER A 317 31.70 1.94 7.68
CA SER A 317 30.74 1.74 8.76
C SER A 317 29.54 2.65 8.68
N PHE A 318 29.66 3.84 8.13
CA PHE A 318 28.56 4.76 7.91
C PHE A 318 27.73 4.39 6.67
N CYS A 319 28.39 3.91 5.62
CA CYS A 319 27.76 3.64 4.33
C CYS A 319 27.09 2.25 4.24
N LEU A 320 26.73 1.64 5.36
CA LEU A 320 26.07 0.34 5.39
C LEU A 320 24.61 0.44 4.94
N PRO A 321 24.11 -0.59 4.22
CA PRO A 321 22.69 -0.69 3.91
C PRO A 321 21.86 -0.96 5.19
N PRO A 322 20.53 -0.71 5.16
CA PRO A 322 19.65 -1.04 6.27
C PRO A 322 19.75 -2.51 6.68
N ALA A 323 19.71 -2.80 7.98
CA ALA A 323 19.71 -4.15 8.50
C ALA A 323 18.32 -4.82 8.46
N ARG A 324 17.26 -4.02 8.25
CA ARG A 324 15.87 -4.46 8.21
C ARG A 324 15.19 -3.99 6.92
N SER A 325 14.18 -4.75 6.47
CA SER A 325 13.35 -4.34 5.34
C SER A 325 12.55 -3.08 5.67
N CYS A 326 12.42 -2.21 4.67
CA CYS A 326 11.57 -1.02 4.70
C CYS A 326 10.95 -0.80 3.33
N ASP A 327 10.06 0.18 3.18
CA ASP A 327 9.49 0.50 1.88
C ASP A 327 10.60 0.88 0.88
N GLY A 328 10.66 0.17 -0.24
CA GLY A 328 11.69 0.36 -1.27
C GLY A 328 12.98 -0.46 -1.09
N PHE A 329 13.19 -1.14 0.04
CA PHE A 329 14.42 -1.91 0.31
C PHE A 329 14.17 -3.21 1.08
N TYR A 330 14.79 -4.34 0.67
CA TYR A 330 14.54 -5.67 1.22
C TYR A 330 15.75 -6.37 1.78
N VAL A 331 15.53 -6.96 2.96
CA VAL A 331 16.41 -7.96 3.53
C VAL A 331 15.72 -9.32 3.40
N LYS A 332 16.26 -10.18 2.51
CA LYS A 332 15.73 -11.53 2.25
C LYS A 332 16.12 -12.44 3.42
N ASP A 333 15.16 -12.78 4.28
CA ASP A 333 15.40 -13.68 5.39
C ASP A 333 14.91 -15.09 5.05
N TYR A 334 15.86 -16.04 4.88
CA TYR A 334 15.58 -17.44 4.61
C TYR A 334 15.93 -18.34 5.82
N THR A 335 16.32 -17.77 6.94
CA THR A 335 16.66 -18.55 8.13
C THR A 335 15.40 -19.01 8.82
N VAL A 336 14.92 -20.17 8.44
CA VAL A 336 13.94 -20.92 9.22
C VAL A 336 14.68 -21.55 10.39
N ASN A 337 14.81 -20.85 11.49
CA ASN A 337 15.20 -21.45 12.76
C ASN A 337 13.90 -21.82 13.48
N GLU A 338 13.66 -23.10 13.75
CA GLU A 338 12.45 -23.55 14.46
C GLU A 338 12.28 -22.90 15.84
N ASP A 339 13.37 -22.40 16.42
CA ASP A 339 13.39 -21.66 17.69
C ASP A 339 13.29 -20.13 17.55
N ALA A 340 13.52 -19.57 16.35
CA ALA A 340 13.39 -18.15 16.06
C ALA A 340 12.07 -17.87 15.35
N MET A 341 11.23 -17.07 15.95
CA MET A 341 9.80 -16.81 15.79
C MET A 341 9.30 -16.35 14.41
N ASP A 342 10.06 -16.38 13.33
CA ASP A 342 9.57 -15.96 12.01
C ASP A 342 9.29 -17.15 11.09
N ALA A 343 8.09 -17.73 11.28
CA ALA A 343 7.55 -18.72 10.35
C ALA A 343 7.36 -18.17 8.93
N PHE A 344 7.30 -16.83 8.81
CA PHE A 344 7.03 -16.12 7.57
C PHE A 344 8.15 -15.09 7.31
N PRO A 345 9.22 -15.49 6.59
CA PRO A 345 10.29 -14.55 6.23
C PRO A 345 9.75 -13.41 5.38
N VAL A 346 10.29 -12.21 5.59
CA VAL A 346 9.90 -11.03 4.81
C VAL A 346 10.29 -11.26 3.34
N THR A 347 9.29 -11.42 2.49
CA THR A 347 9.48 -11.56 1.04
C THR A 347 9.54 -10.18 0.37
N ASN A 348 10.15 -10.12 -0.82
CA ASN A 348 10.19 -8.89 -1.61
C ASN A 348 8.78 -8.37 -1.88
N PRO A 349 8.42 -7.10 -1.55
CA PRO A 349 7.18 -6.55 -2.03
C PRO A 349 7.22 -6.42 -3.52
N VAL A 350 6.06 -6.47 -4.05
CA VAL A 350 5.82 -6.29 -5.46
C VAL A 350 5.76 -4.79 -5.71
N HIS A 351 6.77 -4.26 -6.37
CA HIS A 351 6.71 -2.93 -6.96
C HIS A 351 5.75 -2.95 -8.16
N ALA A 352 4.47 -3.04 -7.91
CA ALA A 352 3.44 -3.02 -8.93
C ALA A 352 2.28 -2.15 -8.45
N GLN A 353 1.59 -1.53 -9.39
CA GLN A 353 0.30 -0.93 -9.09
C GLN A 353 -0.66 -2.02 -8.62
N GLY A 354 -1.28 -1.82 -7.48
CA GLY A 354 -2.11 -2.83 -6.84
C GLY A 354 -2.81 -2.34 -5.59
N ILE A 355 -3.40 -3.27 -4.89
CA ILE A 355 -4.13 -3.06 -3.65
C ILE A 355 -3.18 -3.10 -2.47
N GLU A 356 -3.10 -2.02 -1.72
CA GLU A 356 -2.39 -1.96 -0.45
C GLU A 356 -3.26 -2.51 0.68
N LEU A 357 -2.87 -3.67 1.23
CA LEU A 357 -3.57 -4.27 2.36
C LEU A 357 -3.19 -3.65 3.71
N GLY A 358 -1.93 -3.28 3.86
CA GLY A 358 -1.34 -2.81 5.10
C GLY A 358 0.16 -3.03 5.10
N THR A 359 0.75 -3.36 6.24
CA THR A 359 2.19 -3.55 6.40
C THR A 359 2.56 -5.03 6.50
N ILE A 360 3.75 -5.38 6.02
CA ILE A 360 4.32 -6.70 6.27
C ILE A 360 4.73 -6.77 7.76
N ALA A 361 4.36 -7.85 8.45
CA ALA A 361 4.65 -8.02 9.86
C ALA A 361 6.17 -7.88 10.15
N ASN A 362 6.51 -7.26 11.26
CA ASN A 362 7.88 -6.95 11.68
C ASN A 362 8.68 -6.08 10.69
N SER A 363 7.99 -5.35 9.80
CA SER A 363 8.59 -4.48 8.79
C SER A 363 7.73 -3.23 8.59
N SER A 364 8.31 -2.16 8.06
CA SER A 364 7.58 -0.98 7.58
C SER A 364 7.18 -1.10 6.10
N ALA A 365 7.52 -2.23 5.46
CA ALA A 365 7.19 -2.47 4.07
C ALA A 365 5.68 -2.70 3.87
N ARG A 366 5.14 -2.20 2.76
CA ARG A 366 3.73 -2.37 2.42
C ARG A 366 3.46 -3.76 1.84
N SER A 367 2.34 -4.35 2.23
CA SER A 367 1.81 -5.56 1.59
C SER A 367 0.90 -5.15 0.44
N VAL A 368 1.32 -5.43 -0.79
CA VAL A 368 0.61 -5.03 -2.01
C VAL A 368 0.23 -6.25 -2.84
N ILE A 369 -1.03 -6.31 -3.26
CA ILE A 369 -1.54 -7.30 -4.21
C ILE A 369 -1.62 -6.63 -5.60
N PRO A 370 -0.84 -7.06 -6.60
CA PRO A 370 -0.93 -6.51 -7.94
C PRO A 370 -2.31 -6.68 -8.55
N PHE A 371 -2.79 -5.69 -9.30
CA PHE A 371 -4.05 -5.82 -10.06
C PHE A 371 -4.02 -7.01 -11.03
N SER A 372 -2.87 -7.30 -11.62
CA SER A 372 -2.67 -8.48 -12.49
C SER A 372 -2.86 -9.81 -11.77
N ALA A 373 -2.51 -9.89 -10.49
CA ALA A 373 -2.75 -11.08 -9.69
C ALA A 373 -4.24 -11.22 -9.33
N LEU A 374 -4.90 -10.12 -8.95
CA LEU A 374 -6.33 -10.11 -8.66
C LEU A 374 -7.20 -10.40 -9.90
N HIS A 375 -6.75 -9.99 -11.08
CA HIS A 375 -7.36 -10.38 -12.36
C HIS A 375 -7.48 -11.91 -12.52
N SER A 376 -6.54 -12.67 -11.95
CA SER A 376 -6.56 -14.14 -11.92
C SER A 376 -7.16 -14.71 -10.64
N HIS A 377 -8.13 -14.01 -10.06
CA HIS A 377 -8.97 -14.34 -8.91
C HIS A 377 -8.23 -14.38 -7.56
N ALA A 378 -9.00 -14.14 -6.50
CA ALA A 378 -8.53 -14.18 -5.12
C ALA A 378 -9.46 -15.03 -4.24
N PHE A 379 -8.87 -15.64 -3.22
CA PHE A 379 -9.57 -16.36 -2.18
C PHE A 379 -9.17 -15.81 -0.80
N VAL A 380 -10.16 -15.46 0.01
CA VAL A 380 -9.98 -14.96 1.38
C VAL A 380 -10.62 -15.95 2.34
N THR A 381 -9.87 -16.45 3.31
CA THR A 381 -10.42 -17.38 4.31
C THR A 381 -9.85 -17.12 5.70
N GLY A 382 -10.56 -17.63 6.71
CA GLY A 382 -10.20 -17.50 8.12
C GLY A 382 -11.41 -17.79 9.01
N ALA A 383 -11.18 -18.07 10.29
CA ALA A 383 -12.26 -18.28 11.26
C ALA A 383 -13.08 -16.99 11.48
N THR A 384 -14.17 -17.10 12.24
CA THR A 384 -14.98 -15.93 12.61
C THR A 384 -14.15 -14.93 13.41
N GLU A 385 -14.36 -13.62 13.19
CA GLU A 385 -13.68 -12.51 13.89
C GLU A 385 -12.17 -12.40 13.66
N THR A 386 -11.61 -13.07 12.66
CA THR A 386 -10.18 -12.99 12.35
C THR A 386 -9.80 -11.82 11.43
N GLY A 387 -10.79 -11.08 10.89
CA GLY A 387 -10.56 -9.89 10.06
C GLY A 387 -10.87 -10.06 8.57
N LYS A 388 -11.49 -11.18 8.13
CA LYS A 388 -11.87 -11.39 6.71
C LYS A 388 -12.62 -10.21 6.10
N THR A 389 -13.74 -9.83 6.71
CA THR A 389 -14.59 -8.73 6.22
C THR A 389 -13.84 -7.40 6.20
N THR A 390 -12.98 -7.14 7.20
CA THR A 390 -12.12 -5.96 7.24
C THR A 390 -11.16 -5.95 6.06
N THR A 391 -10.56 -7.09 5.73
CA THR A 391 -9.68 -7.25 4.57
C THR A 391 -10.43 -7.03 3.25
N VAL A 392 -11.62 -7.62 3.11
CA VAL A 392 -12.45 -7.41 1.90
C VAL A 392 -12.85 -5.95 1.79
N LYS A 393 -13.30 -5.29 2.87
CA LYS A 393 -13.60 -3.85 2.89
C LYS A 393 -12.40 -3.02 2.45
N LYS A 394 -11.21 -3.32 2.96
CA LYS A 394 -9.96 -2.63 2.54
C LYS A 394 -9.72 -2.79 1.05
N ILE A 395 -9.86 -4.00 0.50
CA ILE A 395 -9.73 -4.27 -0.93
C ILE A 395 -10.73 -3.45 -1.74
N LEU A 396 -12.00 -3.39 -1.30
CA LEU A 396 -13.06 -2.63 -2.00
C LEU A 396 -12.76 -1.12 -2.06
N LEU A 397 -12.22 -0.55 -0.98
CA LEU A 397 -11.82 0.86 -0.93
C LEU A 397 -10.65 1.15 -1.88
N GLU A 398 -9.67 0.28 -1.93
CA GLU A 398 -8.53 0.41 -2.85
C GLU A 398 -8.97 0.26 -4.33
N LEU A 399 -9.89 -0.66 -4.62
CA LEU A 399 -10.49 -0.80 -5.95
C LEU A 399 -11.24 0.47 -6.34
N HIS A 400 -12.03 1.03 -5.43
CA HIS A 400 -12.73 2.30 -5.66
C HIS A 400 -11.75 3.44 -5.94
N ALA A 401 -10.69 3.57 -5.13
CA ALA A 401 -9.64 4.57 -5.34
C ALA A 401 -8.94 4.42 -6.70
N ALA A 402 -8.82 3.19 -7.19
CA ALA A 402 -8.28 2.88 -8.52
C ALA A 402 -9.30 3.05 -9.66
N GLY A 403 -10.56 3.42 -9.37
CA GLY A 403 -11.63 3.54 -10.36
C GLY A 403 -12.15 2.21 -10.91
N ILE A 404 -11.88 1.09 -10.22
CA ILE A 404 -12.31 -0.26 -10.62
C ILE A 404 -13.64 -0.57 -9.93
N PRO A 405 -14.76 -0.72 -10.68
CA PRO A 405 -16.05 -1.05 -10.10
C PRO A 405 -16.06 -2.46 -9.52
N PHE A 406 -16.89 -2.65 -8.49
CA PHE A 406 -17.07 -3.95 -7.86
C PHE A 406 -18.53 -4.26 -7.56
N THR A 407 -18.84 -5.55 -7.44
CA THR A 407 -20.15 -6.06 -7.03
C THR A 407 -19.96 -7.07 -5.92
N VAL A 408 -20.57 -6.84 -4.76
CA VAL A 408 -20.53 -7.76 -3.62
C VAL A 408 -21.85 -8.51 -3.53
N ILE A 409 -21.81 -9.85 -3.45
CA ILE A 409 -22.95 -10.70 -3.13
C ILE A 409 -22.75 -11.18 -1.69
N GLU A 410 -23.53 -10.61 -0.77
CA GLU A 410 -23.40 -10.82 0.67
C GLU A 410 -24.50 -11.76 1.17
N ALA A 411 -24.13 -13.03 1.44
CA ALA A 411 -25.10 -14.08 1.72
C ALA A 411 -25.51 -14.19 3.20
N ALA A 412 -24.62 -13.86 4.16
CA ALA A 412 -24.84 -14.23 5.56
C ALA A 412 -25.08 -13.04 6.51
N LYS A 413 -24.53 -11.86 6.20
CA LYS A 413 -24.54 -10.70 7.08
C LYS A 413 -24.83 -9.43 6.29
N LYS A 414 -24.82 -8.25 6.95
CA LYS A 414 -24.97 -6.92 6.33
C LYS A 414 -23.82 -6.04 6.78
N GLU A 415 -22.60 -6.39 6.37
CA GLU A 415 -21.39 -5.77 6.87
C GLU A 415 -20.83 -4.69 5.93
N TYR A 416 -21.19 -4.68 4.62
CA TYR A 416 -20.61 -3.77 3.63
C TYR A 416 -21.33 -2.42 3.48
N MET A 417 -22.54 -2.32 3.97
CA MET A 417 -23.36 -1.11 3.90
C MET A 417 -22.68 0.15 4.48
N PRO A 418 -21.89 0.09 5.57
CA PRO A 418 -21.15 1.26 6.09
C PRO A 418 -20.16 1.89 5.09
N LEU A 419 -19.72 1.16 4.06
CA LEU A 419 -18.86 1.70 3.00
C LEU A 419 -19.49 2.86 2.22
N ILE A 420 -20.80 3.05 2.27
CA ILE A 420 -21.48 4.23 1.70
C ILE A 420 -20.88 5.54 2.22
N SER A 421 -20.30 5.54 3.44
CA SER A 421 -19.67 6.72 4.00
C SER A 421 -18.42 7.15 3.24
N GLN A 422 -17.70 6.19 2.63
CA GLN A 422 -16.46 6.41 1.91
C GLN A 422 -16.67 6.29 0.39
N ILE A 423 -17.72 5.57 -0.05
CA ILE A 423 -18.10 5.39 -1.44
C ILE A 423 -19.53 5.90 -1.64
N PRO A 424 -19.74 7.20 -1.86
CA PRO A 424 -21.09 7.79 -1.92
C PRO A 424 -21.96 7.25 -3.06
N GLU A 425 -21.37 6.74 -4.15
CA GLU A 425 -22.07 6.11 -5.28
C GLU A 425 -22.39 4.64 -5.06
N LEU A 426 -21.99 4.04 -3.94
CA LEU A 426 -22.27 2.62 -3.63
C LEU A 426 -23.78 2.37 -3.60
N ARG A 427 -24.24 1.47 -4.45
CA ARG A 427 -25.64 1.02 -4.49
C ARG A 427 -25.78 -0.20 -3.60
N VAL A 428 -26.66 -0.13 -2.62
CA VAL A 428 -26.96 -1.27 -1.74
C VAL A 428 -28.36 -1.74 -2.01
N PHE A 429 -28.51 -3.00 -2.43
CA PHE A 429 -29.79 -3.66 -2.67
C PHE A 429 -30.14 -4.54 -1.47
N THR A 430 -31.20 -4.15 -0.75
CA THR A 430 -31.68 -4.89 0.43
C THR A 430 -33.09 -5.41 0.15
N PRO A 431 -33.36 -6.72 0.29
CA PRO A 431 -34.68 -7.29 0.09
C PRO A 431 -35.72 -6.70 1.06
N GLY A 432 -36.95 -6.56 0.60
CA GLY A 432 -38.05 -6.08 1.40
C GLY A 432 -37.97 -4.64 1.87
N ASN A 433 -37.08 -3.83 1.31
CA ASN A 433 -36.93 -2.42 1.66
C ASN A 433 -37.51 -1.53 0.57
N ASP A 434 -38.56 -0.78 0.90
CA ASP A 434 -39.23 0.15 -0.01
C ASP A 434 -38.25 1.20 -0.52
N GLY A 435 -37.70 1.03 -1.72
CA GLY A 435 -36.84 1.99 -2.40
C GLY A 435 -35.46 1.48 -2.82
N ASN A 436 -34.94 0.38 -2.24
CA ASN A 436 -33.64 -0.20 -2.61
C ASN A 436 -33.72 -1.69 -2.98
N THR A 437 -34.87 -2.15 -3.43
CA THR A 437 -35.06 -3.56 -3.79
C THR A 437 -34.39 -3.84 -5.13
N LEU A 438 -33.54 -4.87 -5.17
CA LEU A 438 -33.06 -5.44 -6.42
C LEU A 438 -34.26 -6.08 -7.12
N SER A 439 -34.71 -5.47 -8.19
CA SER A 439 -35.76 -6.04 -9.04
C SER A 439 -35.09 -6.69 -10.24
N PHE A 440 -35.13 -8.00 -10.33
CA PHE A 440 -34.66 -8.72 -11.50
C PHE A 440 -35.54 -9.94 -11.77
N ASN A 441 -35.66 -10.29 -13.05
CA ASN A 441 -36.41 -11.49 -13.42
C ASN A 441 -35.42 -12.64 -13.66
N PRO A 442 -35.46 -13.70 -12.83
CA PRO A 442 -34.63 -14.88 -13.06
C PRO A 442 -34.91 -15.61 -14.37
N LEU A 443 -36.11 -15.44 -14.91
CA LEU A 443 -36.52 -16.03 -16.17
C LEU A 443 -36.30 -15.13 -17.39
N GLN A 444 -35.74 -13.95 -17.22
CA GLN A 444 -35.30 -13.08 -18.31
C GLN A 444 -33.80 -13.36 -18.62
N PRO A 445 -33.48 -13.92 -19.81
CA PRO A 445 -32.09 -14.11 -20.22
C PRO A 445 -31.37 -12.77 -20.43
N GLU A 446 -30.05 -12.80 -20.47
CA GLU A 446 -29.24 -11.70 -21.03
C GLU A 446 -29.35 -11.73 -22.57
N ASP A 447 -29.17 -10.57 -23.19
CA ASP A 447 -29.30 -10.43 -24.65
C ASP A 447 -28.36 -11.37 -25.41
N GLY A 448 -28.89 -12.00 -26.47
CA GLY A 448 -28.15 -12.95 -27.31
C GLY A 448 -27.91 -14.33 -26.68
N ILE A 449 -28.57 -14.67 -25.57
CA ILE A 449 -28.57 -16.01 -24.99
C ILE A 449 -29.65 -16.88 -25.62
N LEU A 450 -29.34 -18.12 -25.97
CA LEU A 450 -30.33 -19.12 -26.37
C LEU A 450 -31.27 -19.43 -25.22
N ILE A 451 -32.58 -19.48 -25.50
CA ILE A 451 -33.63 -19.75 -24.49
C ILE A 451 -33.37 -21.07 -23.76
N GLU A 452 -33.03 -22.13 -24.49
CA GLU A 452 -32.71 -23.43 -23.88
C GLU A 452 -31.53 -23.40 -22.93
N ASN A 453 -30.49 -22.65 -23.24
CA ASN A 453 -29.32 -22.52 -22.35
C ASN A 453 -29.70 -21.80 -21.05
N HIS A 454 -30.53 -20.79 -21.15
CA HIS A 454 -31.02 -20.05 -19.98
C HIS A 454 -31.95 -20.92 -19.13
N VAL A 455 -32.89 -21.63 -19.74
CA VAL A 455 -33.80 -22.56 -19.02
C VAL A 455 -32.99 -23.62 -18.29
N ALA A 456 -32.00 -24.20 -18.96
CA ALA A 456 -31.12 -25.19 -18.32
C ALA A 456 -30.36 -24.60 -17.11
N ALA A 457 -29.94 -23.34 -17.19
CA ALA A 457 -29.29 -22.65 -16.05
C ALA A 457 -30.27 -22.42 -14.89
N VAL A 458 -31.49 -22.00 -15.15
CA VAL A 458 -32.53 -21.83 -14.14
C VAL A 458 -32.85 -23.14 -13.46
N VAL A 459 -33.00 -24.23 -14.23
CA VAL A 459 -33.24 -25.58 -13.69
C VAL A 459 -32.10 -26.02 -12.78
N ARG A 460 -30.84 -25.82 -13.22
CA ARG A 460 -29.67 -26.14 -12.37
C ARG A 460 -29.68 -25.32 -11.08
N ALA A 461 -29.98 -24.05 -11.11
CA ALA A 461 -30.04 -23.19 -9.93
C ALA A 461 -31.14 -23.62 -8.95
N LEU A 462 -32.33 -23.96 -9.48
CA LEU A 462 -33.43 -24.47 -8.69
C LEU A 462 -33.07 -25.82 -8.02
N THR A 463 -32.49 -26.73 -8.80
CA THR A 463 -32.10 -28.06 -8.30
C THR A 463 -30.97 -27.94 -7.26
N ALA A 464 -29.99 -27.08 -7.47
CA ALA A 464 -28.91 -26.82 -6.51
C ALA A 464 -29.45 -26.28 -5.17
N ALA A 465 -30.46 -25.41 -5.22
CA ALA A 465 -31.03 -24.76 -4.04
C ALA A 465 -32.04 -25.66 -3.29
N THR A 466 -32.89 -26.39 -4.04
CA THR A 466 -34.02 -27.12 -3.45
C THR A 466 -33.84 -28.65 -3.40
N GLY A 467 -32.77 -29.16 -4.00
CA GLY A 467 -32.57 -30.59 -4.25
C GLY A 467 -33.55 -31.12 -5.31
N GLY A 468 -33.34 -32.34 -5.73
CA GLY A 468 -34.26 -33.00 -6.64
C GLY A 468 -33.60 -34.17 -7.35
N GLU A 469 -34.20 -35.36 -7.23
CA GLU A 469 -33.79 -36.52 -8.02
C GLU A 469 -34.67 -36.62 -9.27
N HIS A 470 -34.22 -37.43 -10.24
CA HIS A 470 -35.02 -37.72 -11.40
C HIS A 470 -36.46 -38.22 -11.00
N PRO A 471 -37.49 -37.72 -11.65
CA PRO A 471 -37.55 -36.89 -12.86
C PRO A 471 -37.86 -35.39 -12.61
N ILE A 472 -37.54 -34.84 -11.44
CA ILE A 472 -37.90 -33.44 -11.09
C ILE A 472 -37.17 -32.40 -11.97
N PRO A 473 -35.86 -32.50 -12.22
CA PRO A 473 -35.16 -31.53 -13.10
C PRO A 473 -35.75 -31.52 -14.51
N GLU A 474 -36.04 -32.67 -15.09
CA GLU A 474 -36.63 -32.78 -16.42
C GLU A 474 -38.06 -32.24 -16.47
N ALA A 475 -38.82 -32.44 -15.43
CA ALA A 475 -40.16 -31.89 -15.32
C ALA A 475 -40.12 -30.35 -15.18
N CYS A 476 -39.15 -29.80 -14.44
CA CYS A 476 -38.90 -28.35 -14.38
C CYS A 476 -38.50 -27.77 -15.75
N ASP A 477 -37.61 -28.43 -16.49
CA ASP A 477 -37.22 -28.01 -17.83
C ASP A 477 -38.43 -27.97 -18.77
N GLY A 478 -39.21 -29.04 -18.81
CA GLY A 478 -40.43 -29.13 -19.61
C GLY A 478 -41.49 -28.08 -19.25
N LEU A 479 -41.71 -27.82 -17.98
CA LEU A 479 -42.64 -26.79 -17.49
C LEU A 479 -42.17 -25.39 -17.89
N LEU A 480 -40.91 -25.08 -17.70
CA LEU A 480 -40.32 -23.79 -18.13
C LEU A 480 -40.39 -23.63 -19.65
N LYS A 481 -40.05 -24.66 -20.42
CA LYS A 481 -40.17 -24.66 -21.88
C LYS A 481 -41.60 -24.34 -22.31
N GLN A 482 -42.60 -25.01 -21.79
CA GLN A 482 -44.01 -24.75 -22.09
C GLN A 482 -44.39 -23.31 -21.73
N THR A 483 -43.93 -22.82 -20.58
CA THR A 483 -44.20 -21.43 -20.16
C THR A 483 -43.57 -20.41 -21.11
N TYR A 484 -42.29 -20.58 -21.51
CA TYR A 484 -41.69 -19.70 -22.51
C TYR A 484 -42.43 -19.70 -23.85
N GLN A 485 -42.91 -20.88 -24.31
CA GLN A 485 -43.68 -21.00 -25.55
C GLN A 485 -44.98 -20.16 -25.54
N GLN A 486 -45.65 -20.08 -24.40
CA GLN A 486 -46.86 -19.28 -24.22
C GLN A 486 -46.58 -17.77 -24.39
N PHE A 487 -45.30 -17.35 -24.13
CA PHE A 487 -44.83 -15.99 -24.32
C PHE A 487 -44.19 -15.76 -25.69
N GLY A 488 -44.29 -16.76 -26.59
CA GLY A 488 -43.79 -16.71 -27.97
C GLY A 488 -42.26 -16.94 -28.10
N TRP A 489 -41.67 -17.54 -27.09
CA TRP A 489 -40.28 -17.95 -27.10
C TRP A 489 -40.12 -19.45 -27.32
N GLU A 490 -39.32 -19.85 -28.30
CA GLU A 490 -39.06 -21.27 -28.61
C GLU A 490 -37.58 -21.60 -28.42
N TYR A 491 -37.28 -22.87 -28.18
CA TYR A 491 -35.91 -23.37 -28.18
C TYR A 491 -35.27 -23.17 -29.56
N GLY A 492 -34.02 -22.74 -29.58
CA GLY A 492 -33.33 -22.30 -30.80
C GLY A 492 -33.41 -20.77 -31.03
N MET A 493 -34.27 -20.05 -30.29
CA MET A 493 -34.29 -18.58 -30.34
C MET A 493 -33.25 -17.97 -29.40
N MET A 494 -32.63 -16.89 -29.87
CA MET A 494 -31.85 -16.00 -29.02
C MET A 494 -32.74 -14.93 -28.42
N ALA A 495 -32.56 -14.65 -27.14
CA ALA A 495 -33.30 -13.60 -26.47
C ALA A 495 -32.71 -12.22 -26.74
N TYR A 496 -33.59 -11.23 -26.96
CA TYR A 496 -33.25 -9.81 -27.05
C TYR A 496 -34.27 -9.00 -26.29
N THR A 497 -33.84 -8.13 -25.39
CA THR A 497 -34.72 -7.28 -24.55
C THR A 497 -35.46 -6.20 -25.34
N ASP A 498 -35.02 -5.84 -26.53
CA ASP A 498 -35.66 -4.86 -27.41
C ASP A 498 -36.84 -5.43 -28.24
N GLU A 499 -36.98 -6.76 -28.22
CA GLU A 499 -38.17 -7.38 -28.83
C GLU A 499 -39.40 -7.09 -27.97
N HIS A 500 -40.52 -6.78 -28.59
CA HIS A 500 -41.78 -6.51 -27.88
C HIS A 500 -42.40 -7.75 -27.22
N ARG A 501 -41.62 -8.80 -26.97
CA ARG A 501 -42.04 -10.02 -26.33
C ARG A 501 -41.68 -9.98 -24.85
N PRO A 502 -42.63 -10.07 -23.93
CA PRO A 502 -42.33 -10.16 -22.51
C PRO A 502 -41.72 -11.51 -22.16
N PHE A 503 -40.93 -11.54 -21.10
CA PHE A 503 -40.48 -12.80 -20.50
C PHE A 503 -41.42 -13.27 -19.39
N PRO A 504 -41.58 -14.61 -19.17
CA PRO A 504 -42.42 -15.13 -18.11
C PRO A 504 -41.82 -14.75 -16.74
N THR A 505 -42.63 -14.88 -15.69
CA THR A 505 -42.27 -14.79 -14.29
C THR A 505 -42.59 -16.10 -13.59
N PHE A 506 -42.11 -16.33 -12.36
CA PHE A 506 -42.42 -17.52 -11.60
C PHE A 506 -43.93 -17.67 -11.32
N LYS A 507 -44.71 -16.58 -11.31
CA LYS A 507 -46.16 -16.64 -11.27
C LYS A 507 -46.71 -17.37 -12.50
N ASN A 508 -46.24 -17.06 -13.68
CA ASN A 508 -46.68 -17.72 -14.93
C ASN A 508 -46.27 -19.21 -14.92
N VAL A 509 -45.11 -19.53 -14.36
CA VAL A 509 -44.70 -20.93 -14.21
C VAL A 509 -45.64 -21.68 -13.28
N LEU A 510 -45.99 -21.09 -12.11
CA LEU A 510 -46.91 -21.66 -11.15
C LEU A 510 -48.32 -21.90 -11.79
N ASP A 511 -48.85 -20.90 -12.51
CA ASP A 511 -50.13 -20.97 -13.21
C ASP A 511 -50.17 -22.10 -14.28
N ASN A 512 -49.00 -22.55 -14.73
CA ASN A 512 -48.85 -23.56 -15.78
C ASN A 512 -48.61 -24.98 -15.25
N VAL A 513 -48.42 -25.19 -13.94
CA VAL A 513 -48.10 -26.54 -13.36
C VAL A 513 -49.18 -27.57 -13.70
N ASP A 514 -50.42 -27.25 -13.45
CA ASP A 514 -51.53 -28.20 -13.66
C ASP A 514 -51.72 -28.55 -15.15
N SER A 515 -51.63 -27.55 -16.03
CA SER A 515 -51.72 -27.75 -17.46
C SER A 515 -50.58 -28.60 -18.04
N TYR A 516 -49.36 -28.38 -17.52
CA TYR A 516 -48.17 -29.16 -17.91
C TYR A 516 -48.34 -30.64 -17.50
N ILE A 517 -48.71 -30.89 -16.25
CA ILE A 517 -48.89 -32.27 -15.72
C ILE A 517 -50.07 -32.98 -16.46
N ALA A 518 -51.15 -32.26 -16.76
CA ALA A 518 -52.29 -32.83 -17.54
C ALA A 518 -51.86 -33.24 -18.97
N ALA A 519 -51.04 -32.44 -19.64
CA ALA A 519 -50.49 -32.75 -20.98
C ALA A 519 -49.53 -33.97 -20.95
N HIS A 520 -48.90 -34.27 -19.84
CA HIS A 520 -47.98 -35.43 -19.64
C HIS A 520 -48.63 -36.63 -18.95
N ALA A 521 -49.83 -37.01 -19.42
CA ALA A 521 -50.68 -38.06 -18.86
C ALA A 521 -50.05 -39.49 -18.83
N ARG A 522 -48.85 -39.66 -19.39
CA ARG A 522 -48.14 -40.96 -19.42
C ARG A 522 -47.56 -41.39 -18.07
N TYR A 523 -47.46 -40.47 -17.10
CA TYR A 523 -47.05 -40.81 -15.73
C TYR A 523 -48.19 -41.47 -14.96
N GLY A 524 -47.89 -42.47 -14.14
CA GLY A 524 -48.87 -43.06 -13.21
C GLY A 524 -49.42 -41.99 -12.24
N PRO A 525 -50.63 -42.24 -11.66
CA PRO A 525 -51.30 -41.25 -10.81
C PRO A 525 -50.48 -40.79 -9.61
N GLU A 526 -49.75 -41.66 -8.97
CA GLU A 526 -48.89 -41.35 -7.84
C GLU A 526 -47.71 -40.45 -8.25
N VAL A 527 -47.04 -40.76 -9.36
CA VAL A 527 -45.93 -39.97 -9.89
C VAL A 527 -46.43 -38.58 -10.28
N ARG A 528 -47.59 -38.46 -10.91
CA ARG A 528 -48.20 -37.17 -11.25
C ARG A 528 -48.47 -36.35 -9.99
N GLN A 529 -49.05 -36.92 -8.97
CA GLN A 529 -49.36 -36.24 -7.70
C GLN A 529 -48.06 -35.72 -7.03
N ASN A 530 -47.02 -36.55 -6.96
CA ASN A 530 -45.74 -36.20 -6.39
C ASN A 530 -45.04 -35.09 -7.21
N LEU A 531 -45.05 -35.16 -8.56
CA LEU A 531 -44.51 -34.14 -9.41
C LEU A 531 -45.26 -32.81 -9.31
N THR A 532 -46.61 -32.85 -9.29
CA THR A 532 -47.42 -31.65 -9.09
C THR A 532 -47.03 -30.97 -7.76
N ALA A 533 -47.05 -31.72 -6.66
CA ALA A 533 -46.67 -31.18 -5.36
C ALA A 533 -45.24 -30.61 -5.35
N ALA A 534 -44.30 -31.34 -5.94
CA ALA A 534 -42.90 -30.90 -5.98
C ALA A 534 -42.67 -29.64 -6.84
N LEU A 535 -43.32 -29.54 -8.00
CA LEU A 535 -43.21 -28.37 -8.89
C LEU A 535 -43.93 -27.16 -8.29
N THR A 536 -45.17 -27.37 -7.73
CA THR A 536 -45.94 -26.31 -7.08
C THR A 536 -45.15 -25.70 -5.94
N LEU A 537 -44.66 -26.54 -4.99
CA LEU A 537 -43.91 -26.04 -3.83
C LEU A 537 -42.68 -25.23 -4.22
N ARG A 538 -41.91 -25.68 -5.21
CA ARG A 538 -40.71 -24.97 -5.67
C ARG A 538 -41.03 -23.63 -6.34
N THR A 539 -42.01 -23.62 -7.21
CA THR A 539 -42.43 -22.40 -7.93
C THR A 539 -43.12 -21.41 -7.01
N GLU A 540 -43.96 -21.90 -6.07
CA GLU A 540 -44.62 -21.09 -5.04
C GLU A 540 -43.59 -20.42 -4.11
N THR A 541 -42.55 -21.16 -3.69
CA THR A 541 -41.44 -20.62 -2.89
C THR A 541 -40.75 -19.47 -3.61
N MET A 542 -40.58 -19.53 -4.93
CA MET A 542 -39.92 -18.47 -5.73
C MET A 542 -40.86 -17.32 -6.09
N HIS A 543 -42.16 -17.48 -5.91
CA HIS A 543 -43.18 -16.46 -6.22
C HIS A 543 -43.69 -15.72 -4.97
N SER A 544 -43.60 -16.31 -3.78
CA SER A 544 -44.20 -15.77 -2.56
C SER A 544 -43.19 -15.01 -1.66
N GLY A 545 -43.70 -14.16 -0.77
CA GLY A 545 -42.93 -13.45 0.23
C GLY A 545 -41.90 -12.45 -0.35
N ALA A 546 -40.78 -12.26 0.34
CA ALA A 546 -39.75 -11.33 -0.04
C ALA A 546 -39.07 -11.69 -1.37
N ILE A 547 -38.86 -12.99 -1.64
CA ILE A 547 -38.28 -13.44 -2.90
C ILE A 547 -39.23 -13.21 -4.09
N GLY A 548 -40.53 -13.41 -3.87
CA GLY A 548 -41.55 -13.13 -4.88
C GLY A 548 -41.59 -11.66 -5.25
N SER A 549 -41.47 -10.74 -4.30
CA SER A 549 -41.39 -9.31 -4.58
C SER A 549 -40.13 -8.93 -5.41
N LEU A 550 -39.02 -9.62 -5.20
CA LEU A 550 -37.78 -9.46 -5.97
C LEU A 550 -37.97 -9.88 -7.45
N PHE A 551 -38.70 -10.94 -7.69
CA PHE A 551 -38.90 -11.59 -8.99
C PHE A 551 -40.21 -11.22 -9.71
N SER A 552 -41.01 -10.31 -9.15
CA SER A 552 -42.36 -10.00 -9.65
C SER A 552 -42.35 -9.22 -10.98
N ASN A 553 -41.28 -8.57 -11.34
CA ASN A 553 -41.23 -7.75 -12.54
C ASN A 553 -40.86 -8.58 -13.77
N ALA A 554 -41.68 -8.51 -14.82
CA ALA A 554 -41.39 -9.17 -16.09
C ALA A 554 -40.12 -8.62 -16.77
N LYS A 555 -39.76 -7.35 -16.51
CA LYS A 555 -38.51 -6.72 -16.95
C LYS A 555 -37.73 -6.23 -15.72
N GLY A 556 -36.66 -6.93 -15.41
CA GLY A 556 -35.77 -6.61 -14.31
C GLY A 556 -34.47 -5.93 -14.74
N LEU A 557 -33.61 -5.57 -13.77
CA LEU A 557 -32.28 -5.08 -14.02
C LEU A 557 -31.45 -6.15 -14.75
N GLN A 558 -30.71 -5.71 -15.76
CA GLN A 558 -29.76 -6.56 -16.49
C GLN A 558 -28.39 -6.57 -15.83
N ALA A 559 -27.57 -7.59 -16.11
CA ALA A 559 -26.20 -7.70 -15.61
C ALA A 559 -25.37 -6.47 -15.89
N ALA A 560 -25.50 -5.87 -17.08
CA ALA A 560 -24.81 -4.62 -17.47
C ALA A 560 -25.10 -3.48 -16.48
N GLU A 561 -26.35 -3.32 -16.05
CA GLU A 561 -26.77 -2.24 -15.15
C GLU A 561 -26.29 -2.49 -13.71
N ILE A 562 -26.26 -3.76 -13.29
CA ILE A 562 -25.77 -4.12 -11.95
C ILE A 562 -24.26 -3.92 -11.86
N LEU A 563 -23.51 -4.36 -12.87
CA LEU A 563 -22.06 -4.33 -12.93
C LEU A 563 -21.45 -2.97 -13.27
N ALA A 564 -22.25 -1.98 -13.66
CA ALA A 564 -21.79 -0.68 -14.15
C ALA A 564 -21.17 0.23 -13.08
N ALA A 565 -21.51 0.02 -11.82
CA ALA A 565 -21.04 0.84 -10.69
C ALA A 565 -20.91 -0.01 -9.41
N PRO A 566 -20.15 0.45 -8.42
CA PRO A 566 -20.02 -0.25 -7.14
C PRO A 566 -21.39 -0.59 -6.54
N CYS A 567 -21.60 -1.85 -6.20
CA CYS A 567 -22.86 -2.28 -5.56
C CYS A 567 -22.66 -3.44 -4.58
N VAL A 568 -23.58 -3.52 -3.61
CA VAL A 568 -23.73 -4.63 -2.66
C VAL A 568 -25.13 -5.20 -2.80
N ILE A 569 -25.23 -6.50 -2.87
CA ILE A 569 -26.50 -7.26 -2.91
C ILE A 569 -26.59 -8.05 -1.62
N GLU A 570 -27.42 -7.58 -0.69
CA GLU A 570 -27.62 -8.22 0.62
C GLU A 570 -28.66 -9.35 0.50
N LEU A 571 -28.30 -10.55 0.89
CA LEU A 571 -29.17 -11.74 0.85
C LEU A 571 -29.42 -12.35 2.23
N ALA A 572 -28.88 -11.76 3.30
CA ALA A 572 -28.94 -12.29 4.66
C ALA A 572 -30.37 -12.49 5.21
N ASP A 573 -31.35 -11.76 4.71
CA ASP A 573 -32.76 -11.88 5.14
C ASP A 573 -33.50 -13.03 4.43
N PHE A 574 -32.90 -13.69 3.44
CA PHE A 574 -33.47 -14.81 2.74
C PHE A 574 -33.17 -16.16 3.44
N SER A 575 -33.98 -17.16 3.17
CA SER A 575 -33.63 -18.54 3.55
C SER A 575 -32.32 -18.96 2.83
N PRO A 576 -31.51 -19.89 3.40
CA PRO A 576 -30.33 -20.41 2.74
C PRO A 576 -30.59 -20.93 1.31
N GLN A 577 -31.74 -21.57 1.08
CA GLN A 577 -32.13 -22.06 -0.23
C GLN A 577 -32.40 -20.90 -1.22
N SER A 578 -33.13 -19.88 -0.77
CA SER A 578 -33.45 -18.71 -1.58
C SER A 578 -32.18 -17.92 -1.90
N ALA A 579 -31.29 -17.70 -0.93
CA ALA A 579 -30.02 -17.04 -1.12
C ALA A 579 -29.14 -17.79 -2.13
N SER A 580 -29.01 -19.13 -1.98
CA SER A 580 -28.26 -19.96 -2.92
C SER A 580 -28.80 -19.85 -4.34
N PHE A 581 -30.16 -19.93 -4.51
CA PHE A 581 -30.79 -19.75 -5.84
C PHE A 581 -30.44 -18.40 -6.45
N ILE A 582 -30.60 -17.31 -5.68
CA ILE A 582 -30.32 -15.96 -6.16
C ILE A 582 -28.84 -15.83 -6.55
N MET A 583 -27.91 -16.31 -5.72
CA MET A 583 -26.47 -16.28 -6.00
C MET A 583 -26.14 -17.02 -7.31
N ASN A 584 -26.66 -18.22 -7.48
CA ASN A 584 -26.43 -19.03 -8.69
C ASN A 584 -26.94 -18.32 -9.96
N ILE A 585 -28.14 -17.76 -9.92
CA ILE A 585 -28.73 -17.05 -11.07
C ILE A 585 -27.99 -15.73 -11.36
N LEU A 586 -27.63 -14.95 -10.33
CA LEU A 586 -26.86 -13.71 -10.53
C LEU A 586 -25.51 -14.00 -11.16
N LEU A 587 -24.76 -14.97 -10.65
CA LEU A 587 -23.47 -15.34 -11.22
C LEU A 587 -23.60 -15.89 -12.65
N TYR A 588 -24.63 -16.68 -12.93
CA TYR A 588 -24.92 -17.12 -14.28
C TYR A 588 -25.19 -15.93 -15.22
N LYS A 589 -26.01 -14.97 -14.81
CA LYS A 589 -26.33 -13.79 -15.62
C LYS A 589 -25.08 -12.93 -15.83
N PHE A 590 -24.28 -12.72 -14.78
CA PHE A 590 -23.01 -12.00 -14.88
C PHE A 590 -22.05 -12.68 -15.86
N HIS A 591 -21.87 -13.98 -15.75
CA HIS A 591 -21.03 -14.73 -16.68
C HIS A 591 -21.56 -14.66 -18.11
N SER A 592 -22.87 -14.82 -18.30
CA SER A 592 -23.51 -14.75 -19.61
C SER A 592 -23.33 -13.39 -20.30
N TYR A 593 -23.36 -12.30 -19.54
CA TYR A 593 -23.07 -10.95 -20.02
C TYR A 593 -21.58 -10.76 -20.31
N LEU A 594 -20.72 -11.13 -19.35
CA LEU A 594 -19.30 -10.88 -19.40
C LEU A 594 -18.57 -11.69 -20.48
N SER A 595 -19.03 -12.91 -20.76
CA SER A 595 -18.47 -13.75 -21.83
C SER A 595 -18.67 -13.18 -23.24
N ARG A 596 -19.49 -12.14 -23.40
CA ARG A 596 -19.72 -11.41 -24.66
C ARG A 596 -18.99 -10.07 -24.71
N GLN A 597 -18.37 -9.66 -23.62
CA GLN A 597 -17.58 -8.45 -23.62
C GLN A 597 -16.23 -8.68 -24.33
N PRO A 598 -15.63 -7.61 -24.90
CA PRO A 598 -14.29 -7.71 -25.45
C PRO A 598 -13.29 -8.27 -24.44
N GLU A 599 -12.34 -9.07 -24.93
CA GLU A 599 -11.26 -9.58 -24.10
C GLU A 599 -10.40 -8.43 -23.55
N SER A 600 -9.99 -8.56 -22.29
CA SER A 600 -9.13 -7.60 -21.60
C SER A 600 -8.07 -8.32 -20.76
N SER A 601 -6.84 -7.89 -20.91
CA SER A 601 -5.72 -8.34 -20.06
C SER A 601 -5.58 -7.52 -18.77
N GLN A 602 -6.37 -6.45 -18.62
CA GLN A 602 -6.39 -5.59 -17.44
C GLN A 602 -7.59 -5.92 -16.56
N LEU A 603 -7.45 -5.66 -15.26
CA LEU A 603 -8.54 -5.78 -14.31
C LEU A 603 -9.52 -4.63 -14.49
N ASN A 604 -10.72 -4.92 -15.01
CA ASN A 604 -11.76 -3.91 -15.29
C ASN A 604 -12.84 -3.87 -14.20
N ARG A 605 -13.01 -4.96 -13.45
CA ARG A 605 -14.01 -5.08 -12.36
C ARG A 605 -13.70 -6.26 -11.45
N VAL A 606 -14.32 -6.26 -10.26
CA VAL A 606 -14.24 -7.37 -9.30
C VAL A 606 -15.63 -7.76 -8.84
N ILE A 607 -15.92 -9.06 -8.81
CA ILE A 607 -17.12 -9.62 -8.20
C ILE A 607 -16.70 -10.34 -6.92
N VAL A 608 -17.27 -9.95 -5.79
CA VAL A 608 -17.04 -10.56 -4.49
C VAL A 608 -18.19 -11.50 -4.16
N VAL A 609 -17.87 -12.71 -3.78
CA VAL A 609 -18.84 -13.73 -3.38
C VAL A 609 -18.52 -14.14 -1.94
N GLU A 610 -19.39 -13.70 -1.01
CA GLU A 610 -19.33 -14.11 0.40
C GLU A 610 -19.99 -15.46 0.59
N GLU A 611 -19.47 -16.25 1.53
CA GLU A 611 -19.90 -17.63 1.78
C GLU A 611 -19.93 -18.44 0.47
N ALA A 612 -18.78 -18.44 -0.21
CA ALA A 612 -18.62 -18.99 -1.56
C ALA A 612 -19.03 -20.48 -1.67
N HIS A 613 -19.04 -21.21 -0.54
CA HIS A 613 -19.53 -22.61 -0.49
C HIS A 613 -21.02 -22.76 -0.89
N ASN A 614 -21.81 -21.67 -0.89
CA ASN A 614 -23.18 -21.72 -1.40
C ASN A 614 -23.27 -21.97 -2.91
N VAL A 615 -22.19 -21.68 -3.64
CA VAL A 615 -22.09 -21.82 -5.09
C VAL A 615 -21.02 -22.85 -5.49
N PHE A 616 -19.83 -22.76 -4.89
CA PHE A 616 -18.63 -23.55 -5.24
C PHE A 616 -18.39 -24.70 -4.25
N LYS A 617 -19.41 -25.49 -3.97
CA LYS A 617 -19.36 -26.53 -2.94
C LYS A 617 -18.60 -27.77 -3.44
N ARG A 618 -17.78 -28.35 -2.56
CA ARG A 618 -17.16 -29.67 -2.80
C ARG A 618 -18.23 -30.75 -2.79
N THR A 619 -18.34 -31.53 -3.87
CA THR A 619 -19.28 -32.66 -3.96
C THR A 619 -18.55 -33.93 -3.54
N LEU A 620 -19.00 -34.52 -2.44
CA LEU A 620 -18.40 -35.77 -1.89
C LEU A 620 -19.08 -37.06 -2.42
N SER A 621 -20.20 -36.93 -3.15
CA SER A 621 -20.96 -38.05 -3.72
C SER A 621 -21.58 -37.61 -5.06
N GLU A 622 -21.88 -38.60 -5.93
CA GLU A 622 -22.55 -38.42 -7.22
C GLU A 622 -24.05 -38.05 -7.06
N GLU A 623 -24.38 -37.00 -6.33
CA GLU A 623 -25.68 -36.38 -6.38
C GLU A 623 -25.80 -35.62 -7.71
N ASN A 624 -26.37 -36.23 -8.72
CA ASN A 624 -26.36 -35.81 -10.13
C ASN A 624 -26.74 -34.36 -10.41
N GLY A 625 -27.64 -33.74 -9.65
CA GLY A 625 -28.04 -32.34 -9.86
C GLY A 625 -27.04 -31.29 -9.34
N ARG A 626 -26.38 -31.58 -8.23
CA ARG A 626 -25.36 -30.66 -7.64
C ARG A 626 -24.02 -30.76 -8.35
N ALA A 627 -23.65 -31.93 -8.82
CA ALA A 627 -22.43 -32.12 -9.62
C ALA A 627 -22.42 -31.28 -10.89
N LEU A 628 -23.53 -31.21 -11.63
CA LEU A 628 -23.66 -30.40 -12.86
C LEU A 628 -23.59 -28.88 -12.60
N SER A 629 -24.08 -28.42 -11.43
CA SER A 629 -23.98 -27.02 -11.05
C SER A 629 -22.53 -26.63 -10.76
N ASN A 630 -21.79 -27.46 -10.03
CA ASN A 630 -20.38 -27.21 -9.70
C ASN A 630 -19.50 -27.18 -10.95
N GLU A 631 -19.69 -28.13 -11.87
CA GLU A 631 -18.93 -28.15 -13.13
C GLU A 631 -19.10 -26.86 -13.95
N TYR A 632 -20.31 -26.30 -13.98
CA TYR A 632 -20.56 -25.02 -14.64
C TYR A 632 -19.78 -23.87 -14.00
N PHE A 633 -19.82 -23.76 -12.66
CA PHE A 633 -19.14 -22.68 -11.96
C PHE A 633 -17.62 -22.85 -11.94
N ASP A 634 -17.11 -24.08 -11.93
CA ASP A 634 -15.69 -24.35 -12.08
C ASP A 634 -15.19 -23.92 -13.46
N LYS A 635 -15.97 -24.13 -14.52
CA LYS A 635 -15.71 -23.64 -15.86
C LYS A 635 -15.77 -22.10 -15.92
N MET A 636 -16.78 -21.51 -15.28
CA MET A 636 -16.92 -20.05 -15.18
C MET A 636 -15.67 -19.40 -14.55
N LEU A 637 -15.10 -19.97 -13.48
CA LEU A 637 -13.86 -19.51 -12.88
C LEU A 637 -12.69 -19.46 -13.88
N ALA A 638 -12.63 -20.40 -14.80
CA ALA A 638 -11.57 -20.41 -15.81
C ALA A 638 -11.77 -19.35 -16.91
N GLU A 639 -13.03 -19.06 -17.27
CA GLU A 639 -13.40 -18.26 -18.44
C GLU A 639 -13.59 -16.78 -18.15
N ILE A 640 -14.14 -16.42 -16.98
CA ILE A 640 -14.59 -15.04 -16.68
C ILE A 640 -13.45 -14.00 -16.69
N ARG A 641 -12.23 -14.41 -16.42
CA ARG A 641 -11.06 -13.52 -16.44
C ARG A 641 -10.82 -12.91 -17.83
N SER A 642 -11.18 -13.62 -18.93
CA SER A 642 -10.97 -13.11 -20.30
C SER A 642 -11.65 -11.76 -20.53
N SER A 643 -12.72 -11.46 -19.81
CA SER A 643 -13.43 -10.16 -19.85
C SER A 643 -12.81 -9.07 -18.97
N GLY A 644 -11.65 -9.31 -18.34
CA GLY A 644 -11.05 -8.39 -17.36
C GLY A 644 -11.74 -8.43 -15.99
N THR A 645 -12.44 -9.52 -15.66
CA THR A 645 -13.18 -9.65 -14.40
C THR A 645 -12.45 -10.55 -13.42
N GLY A 646 -12.10 -10.00 -12.25
CA GLY A 646 -11.57 -10.74 -11.10
C GLY A 646 -12.72 -11.25 -10.22
N LEU A 647 -12.61 -12.47 -9.71
CA LEU A 647 -13.48 -12.98 -8.64
C LEU A 647 -12.72 -12.97 -7.32
N LEU A 648 -13.33 -12.44 -6.28
CA LEU A 648 -12.84 -12.51 -4.91
C LEU A 648 -13.82 -13.37 -4.13
N LEU A 649 -13.40 -14.59 -3.80
CA LEU A 649 -14.19 -15.55 -3.07
C LEU A 649 -13.85 -15.48 -1.59
N SER A 650 -14.84 -15.32 -0.73
CA SER A 650 -14.67 -15.27 0.73
C SER A 650 -15.42 -16.43 1.38
N ASP A 651 -14.74 -17.17 2.25
CA ASP A 651 -15.35 -18.28 2.98
C ASP A 651 -14.69 -18.51 4.34
N GLN A 652 -15.43 -19.07 5.27
CA GLN A 652 -14.90 -19.44 6.57
C GLN A 652 -14.26 -20.83 6.56
N ARG A 653 -14.73 -21.73 5.68
CA ARG A 653 -14.34 -23.13 5.61
C ARG A 653 -13.85 -23.53 4.22
N ALA A 654 -12.53 -23.44 4.04
CA ALA A 654 -11.90 -23.79 2.79
C ALA A 654 -12.12 -25.25 2.34
N SER A 655 -12.27 -26.16 3.29
CA SER A 655 -12.50 -27.60 3.04
C SER A 655 -13.85 -27.91 2.38
N LEU A 656 -14.81 -26.98 2.48
CA LEU A 656 -16.13 -27.13 1.85
C LEU A 656 -16.15 -26.72 0.37
N LEU A 657 -15.11 -26.03 -0.11
CA LEU A 657 -15.02 -25.51 -1.47
C LEU A 657 -14.49 -26.56 -2.46
N SER A 658 -14.89 -26.42 -3.73
CA SER A 658 -14.37 -27.26 -4.82
C SER A 658 -12.86 -27.07 -5.00
N GLU A 659 -12.18 -28.08 -5.49
CA GLU A 659 -10.73 -28.02 -5.81
C GLU A 659 -10.43 -26.97 -6.88
N ALA A 660 -11.38 -26.69 -7.76
CA ALA A 660 -11.25 -25.67 -8.81
C ALA A 660 -11.06 -24.26 -8.22
N VAL A 661 -11.68 -23.93 -7.08
CA VAL A 661 -11.46 -22.67 -6.38
C VAL A 661 -9.99 -22.53 -5.96
N MET A 662 -9.43 -23.59 -5.37
CA MET A 662 -8.03 -23.59 -4.94
C MET A 662 -7.05 -23.51 -6.14
N ALA A 663 -7.40 -24.19 -7.24
CA ALA A 663 -6.58 -24.21 -8.46
C ALA A 663 -6.63 -22.89 -9.25
N ASN A 664 -7.78 -22.24 -9.34
CA ASN A 664 -8.00 -21.06 -10.21
C ASN A 664 -7.77 -19.73 -9.51
N THR A 665 -7.62 -19.65 -8.18
CA THR A 665 -7.33 -18.41 -7.48
C THR A 665 -5.81 -18.19 -7.40
N SER A 666 -5.32 -17.06 -7.95
CA SER A 666 -3.91 -16.70 -7.93
C SER A 666 -3.48 -16.04 -6.62
N VAL A 667 -4.39 -15.38 -5.95
CA VAL A 667 -4.15 -14.73 -4.65
C VAL A 667 -4.89 -15.51 -3.57
N LYS A 668 -4.20 -15.83 -2.48
CA LYS A 668 -4.80 -16.43 -1.29
C LYS A 668 -4.46 -15.59 -0.08
N ILE A 669 -5.49 -15.11 0.62
CA ILE A 669 -5.36 -14.34 1.85
C ILE A 669 -5.91 -15.20 2.99
N LEU A 670 -5.01 -15.64 3.86
CA LEU A 670 -5.28 -16.63 4.88
C LEU A 670 -5.18 -15.97 6.27
N HIS A 671 -6.30 -15.71 6.89
CA HIS A 671 -6.39 -15.32 8.30
C HIS A 671 -6.25 -16.53 9.22
N ALA A 672 -6.35 -16.32 10.55
CA ALA A 672 -6.30 -17.41 11.50
C ALA A 672 -7.31 -18.54 11.16
N LEU A 673 -6.81 -19.77 11.09
CA LEU A 673 -7.60 -20.98 10.84
C LEU A 673 -7.34 -21.97 11.97
N THR A 674 -8.37 -22.32 12.72
CA THR A 674 -8.30 -23.26 13.85
C THR A 674 -8.52 -24.70 13.42
N ASP A 675 -9.33 -24.95 12.38
CA ASP A 675 -9.62 -26.28 11.86
C ASP A 675 -8.43 -26.86 11.09
N SER A 676 -8.08 -28.12 11.34
CA SER A 676 -6.92 -28.77 10.75
C SER A 676 -7.11 -29.14 9.29
N GLU A 677 -8.35 -29.45 8.85
CA GLU A 677 -8.66 -29.79 7.48
C GLU A 677 -8.62 -28.53 6.59
N ASP A 678 -9.19 -27.44 7.08
CA ASP A 678 -9.11 -26.14 6.42
C ASP A 678 -7.65 -25.71 6.23
N ARG A 679 -6.81 -25.81 7.29
CA ARG A 679 -5.37 -25.49 7.19
C ARG A 679 -4.64 -26.33 6.15
N LYS A 680 -4.90 -27.65 6.11
CA LYS A 680 -4.28 -28.55 5.13
C LYS A 680 -4.70 -28.18 3.70
N THR A 681 -5.98 -27.90 3.50
CA THR A 681 -6.53 -27.53 2.18
C THR A 681 -5.87 -26.26 1.64
N VAL A 682 -5.82 -25.20 2.43
CA VAL A 682 -5.19 -23.93 1.99
C VAL A 682 -3.67 -24.03 1.94
N GLY A 683 -3.05 -24.81 2.85
CA GLY A 683 -1.61 -24.99 2.91
C GLY A 683 -1.04 -25.61 1.66
N ALA A 684 -1.66 -26.67 1.18
CA ALA A 684 -1.29 -27.32 -0.07
C ALA A 684 -1.35 -26.34 -1.27
N SER A 685 -2.38 -25.50 -1.32
CA SER A 685 -2.61 -24.54 -2.41
C SER A 685 -1.74 -23.28 -2.32
N ALA A 686 -1.30 -22.89 -1.12
CA ALA A 686 -0.44 -21.73 -0.84
C ALA A 686 1.05 -22.14 -0.65
N ASN A 687 1.37 -23.43 -0.76
CA ASN A 687 2.71 -24.00 -0.56
C ASN A 687 3.31 -23.64 0.82
N LEU A 688 2.49 -23.78 1.87
CA LEU A 688 2.90 -23.54 3.26
C LEU A 688 3.49 -24.81 3.90
N SER A 689 4.55 -24.65 4.69
CA SER A 689 5.12 -25.73 5.50
C SER A 689 4.21 -26.06 6.70
N ASP A 690 4.40 -27.26 7.29
CA ASP A 690 3.66 -27.67 8.50
C ASP A 690 3.86 -26.71 9.67
N PHE A 691 5.03 -26.10 9.78
CA PHE A 691 5.32 -25.09 10.77
C PHE A 691 4.52 -23.81 10.55
N GLN A 692 4.45 -23.32 9.31
CA GLN A 692 3.63 -22.17 8.93
C GLN A 692 2.14 -22.42 9.17
N LEU A 693 1.67 -23.63 8.90
CA LEU A 693 0.29 -24.03 9.16
C LEU A 693 -0.08 -24.03 10.66
N LYS A 694 0.87 -24.41 11.53
CA LYS A 694 0.67 -24.32 12.98
C LYS A 694 0.60 -22.87 13.42
N LYS A 695 1.50 -22.02 12.92
CA LYS A 695 1.52 -20.57 13.23
C LYS A 695 0.30 -19.82 12.73
N LEU A 696 -0.27 -20.22 11.60
CA LEU A 696 -1.50 -19.64 11.09
C LEU A 696 -2.68 -19.72 12.09
N ALA A 697 -2.73 -20.74 12.96
CA ALA A 697 -3.75 -20.87 13.99
C ALA A 697 -3.60 -19.86 15.15
N GLU A 698 -2.40 -19.26 15.31
CA GLU A 698 -2.06 -18.35 16.41
C GLU A 698 -2.21 -16.87 16.00
N PHE A 699 -2.58 -16.58 14.76
CA PHE A 699 -2.70 -15.22 14.26
C PHE A 699 -3.74 -14.39 15.02
N ARG A 700 -3.42 -13.14 15.24
CA ARG A 700 -4.33 -12.15 15.83
C ARG A 700 -5.30 -11.61 14.78
N PRO A 701 -6.45 -11.04 15.19
CA PRO A 701 -7.34 -10.37 14.26
C PRO A 701 -6.59 -9.32 13.40
N GLY A 702 -6.80 -9.41 12.08
CA GLY A 702 -6.13 -8.55 11.11
C GLY A 702 -4.77 -9.06 10.61
N GLU A 703 -4.16 -10.04 11.27
CA GLU A 703 -2.99 -10.74 10.70
C GLU A 703 -3.42 -11.73 9.63
N CYS A 704 -2.66 -11.80 8.54
CA CYS A 704 -2.91 -12.76 7.47
C CYS A 704 -1.65 -13.15 6.71
N VAL A 705 -1.70 -14.28 6.05
CA VAL A 705 -0.73 -14.67 5.02
C VAL A 705 -1.29 -14.31 3.66
N VAL A 706 -0.51 -13.63 2.84
CA VAL A 706 -0.82 -13.36 1.44
C VAL A 706 0.10 -14.18 0.55
N ALA A 707 -0.47 -15.17 -0.13
CA ALA A 707 0.22 -16.00 -1.12
C ALA A 707 -0.21 -15.56 -2.52
N ILE A 708 0.75 -15.24 -3.38
CA ILE A 708 0.51 -14.81 -4.76
C ILE A 708 1.22 -15.79 -5.72
N ARG A 709 0.47 -16.34 -6.67
CA ARG A 709 1.04 -17.28 -7.66
C ARG A 709 2.18 -16.64 -8.43
N GLY A 710 3.29 -17.36 -8.54
CA GLY A 710 4.50 -16.90 -9.25
C GLY A 710 5.44 -16.05 -8.40
N GLN A 711 5.10 -15.77 -7.14
CA GLN A 711 6.02 -15.18 -6.18
C GLN A 711 6.69 -16.25 -5.32
N HIS A 712 7.96 -16.02 -5.02
CA HIS A 712 8.67 -16.87 -4.05
C HIS A 712 8.31 -16.48 -2.62
N GLY A 713 7.81 -17.45 -1.86
CA GLY A 713 7.38 -17.25 -0.49
C GLY A 713 6.01 -16.59 -0.36
N VAL A 714 5.61 -16.34 0.86
CA VAL A 714 4.34 -15.71 1.21
C VAL A 714 4.59 -14.49 2.08
N GLN A 715 3.70 -13.50 2.02
CA GLN A 715 3.79 -12.31 2.87
C GLN A 715 2.98 -12.54 4.16
N HIS A 716 3.58 -12.33 5.31
CA HIS A 716 2.85 -12.19 6.57
C HIS A 716 2.48 -10.71 6.73
N ALA A 717 1.22 -10.37 6.62
CA ALA A 717 0.74 -9.01 6.59
C ALA A 717 -0.17 -8.69 7.79
N GLN A 718 -0.06 -7.46 8.26
CA GLN A 718 -1.03 -6.84 9.17
C GLN A 718 -1.92 -5.91 8.33
N VAL A 719 -3.18 -6.26 8.21
CA VAL A 719 -4.16 -5.48 7.45
C VAL A 719 -4.46 -4.16 8.17
N THR A 720 -4.38 -3.05 7.44
CA THR A 720 -4.80 -1.75 7.95
C THR A 720 -6.32 -1.67 7.89
N ALA A 721 -6.97 -1.65 9.05
CA ALA A 721 -8.42 -1.52 9.11
C ALA A 721 -8.86 -0.17 8.49
N PRO A 722 -9.88 -0.17 7.62
CA PRO A 722 -10.49 1.07 7.16
C PRO A 722 -10.97 1.92 8.35
N ALA A 723 -10.89 3.25 8.22
CA ALA A 723 -11.44 4.14 9.22
C ALA A 723 -12.95 3.90 9.32
N GLU A 724 -13.41 3.36 10.45
CA GLU A 724 -14.83 3.23 10.72
C GLU A 724 -15.37 4.54 11.27
N ASP A 725 -16.48 4.97 10.72
CA ASP A 725 -17.18 6.18 11.17
C ASP A 725 -17.96 5.82 12.47
N GLN A 726 -17.33 6.01 13.62
CA GLN A 726 -17.90 5.68 14.94
C GLN A 726 -19.19 6.45 15.26
N GLU A 727 -19.41 7.59 14.60
CA GLU A 727 -20.65 8.37 14.77
C GLU A 727 -21.90 7.65 14.24
N LEU A 728 -21.74 6.75 13.27
CA LEU A 728 -22.85 5.97 12.71
C LEU A 728 -23.46 4.99 13.71
N HIS A 729 -22.66 4.35 14.55
CA HIS A 729 -23.12 3.38 15.53
C HIS A 729 -23.75 4.03 16.75
N SER A 730 -23.32 5.25 17.13
CA SER A 730 -23.84 5.93 18.30
C SER A 730 -25.12 6.73 18.05
N ALA A 731 -25.33 7.23 16.82
CA ALA A 731 -26.45 8.11 16.49
C ALA A 731 -27.76 7.39 16.16
N CYS A 732 -27.72 6.15 15.69
CA CYS A 732 -28.91 5.38 15.33
C CYS A 732 -28.66 3.85 15.36
N PRO A 733 -28.81 3.18 16.53
CA PRO A 733 -28.62 1.74 16.66
C PRO A 733 -29.54 0.89 15.78
N SER A 734 -30.72 1.43 15.39
CA SER A 734 -31.67 0.79 14.47
C SER A 734 -31.43 1.08 13.00
N CYS A 735 -30.53 2.01 12.66
CA CYS A 735 -30.17 2.36 11.29
C CYS A 735 -28.96 1.54 10.86
N THR A 736 -29.21 0.60 9.98
CA THR A 736 -28.13 -0.19 9.35
C THR A 736 -27.38 0.55 8.25
N THR A 737 -27.75 1.80 7.93
CA THR A 737 -27.11 2.59 6.89
C THR A 737 -27.06 4.07 7.18
N ARG A 738 -25.97 4.73 6.79
CA ARG A 738 -25.82 6.20 6.81
C ARG A 738 -26.88 6.88 5.95
N PHE A 739 -27.34 6.23 4.90
CA PHE A 739 -28.42 6.73 4.05
C PHE A 739 -29.74 6.77 4.80
N ARG A 740 -30.12 5.70 5.52
CA ARG A 740 -31.35 5.70 6.36
C ARG A 740 -31.28 6.73 7.46
N CYS A 741 -30.15 6.87 8.15
CA CYS A 741 -29.98 7.89 9.18
C CYS A 741 -30.09 9.31 8.58
N ARG A 742 -29.48 9.58 7.44
CA ARG A 742 -29.60 10.84 6.72
C ARG A 742 -31.01 11.09 6.22
N ARG A 743 -31.67 10.06 5.69
CA ARG A 743 -33.07 10.15 5.24
C ARG A 743 -34.02 10.46 6.41
N ASN A 744 -33.82 9.80 7.55
CA ASN A 744 -34.60 10.07 8.77
C ASN A 744 -34.31 11.46 9.32
N ALA A 745 -33.06 11.90 9.34
CA ALA A 745 -32.69 13.25 9.73
C ALA A 745 -33.33 14.30 8.83
N VAL A 746 -33.30 14.07 7.51
CA VAL A 746 -33.95 14.94 6.52
C VAL A 746 -35.46 14.96 6.68
N LYS A 747 -36.11 13.83 6.94
CA LYS A 747 -37.56 13.76 7.24
C LYS A 747 -37.90 14.54 8.49
N SER A 748 -37.08 14.44 9.54
CA SER A 748 -37.25 15.20 10.78
C SER A 748 -37.07 16.70 10.56
N MET A 749 -36.08 17.09 9.72
CA MET A 749 -35.88 18.48 9.32
C MET A 749 -37.11 19.05 8.57
N LEU A 750 -37.64 18.29 7.62
CA LEU A 750 -38.82 18.68 6.86
C LEU A 750 -40.06 18.75 7.76
N ALA A 751 -40.24 17.83 8.70
CA ALA A 751 -41.36 17.83 9.64
C ALA A 751 -41.31 19.02 10.60
N GLY A 752 -40.11 19.59 10.87
CA GLY A 752 -39.94 20.80 11.69
C GLY A 752 -40.17 22.12 10.93
N MET A 753 -40.36 22.08 9.60
CA MET A 753 -40.60 23.26 8.78
C MET A 753 -42.09 23.49 8.56
N ASP A 754 -42.52 24.77 8.57
CA ASP A 754 -43.91 25.13 8.22
C ASP A 754 -44.28 24.68 6.79
N SER A 755 -45.47 24.09 6.66
CA SER A 755 -45.97 23.52 5.41
C SER A 755 -46.01 24.55 4.25
N THR A 756 -46.25 25.81 4.51
CA THR A 756 -46.26 26.89 3.50
C THR A 756 -44.85 27.18 3.00
N ARG A 757 -43.85 27.13 3.87
CA ARG A 757 -42.44 27.26 3.48
C ARG A 757 -41.93 26.06 2.69
N ILE A 758 -42.33 24.86 3.12
CA ILE A 758 -42.00 23.63 2.33
C ILE A 758 -42.58 23.76 0.92
N ALA A 759 -43.87 24.10 0.79
CA ALA A 759 -44.52 24.26 -0.50
C ALA A 759 -43.83 25.30 -1.40
N PHE A 760 -43.34 26.37 -0.83
CA PHE A 760 -42.60 27.42 -1.52
C PHE A 760 -41.27 26.91 -2.10
N HIS A 761 -40.46 26.19 -1.28
CA HIS A 761 -39.20 25.66 -1.75
C HIS A 761 -39.39 24.52 -2.75
N VAL A 762 -40.36 23.63 -2.50
CA VAL A 762 -40.71 22.53 -3.41
C VAL A 762 -41.16 23.07 -4.77
N SER A 763 -41.99 24.12 -4.81
CA SER A 763 -42.43 24.72 -6.09
C SER A 763 -41.26 25.25 -6.90
N LYS A 764 -40.25 25.85 -6.26
CA LYS A 764 -39.04 26.35 -6.91
C LYS A 764 -38.15 25.22 -7.45
N ILE A 765 -38.00 24.14 -6.69
CA ILE A 765 -37.24 22.95 -7.11
C ILE A 765 -37.92 22.26 -8.29
N GLN A 766 -39.25 22.21 -8.28
CA GLN A 766 -40.05 21.58 -9.35
C GLN A 766 -40.15 22.42 -10.62
N ALA A 767 -40.00 23.75 -10.53
CA ALA A 767 -40.09 24.64 -11.68
C ALA A 767 -38.98 24.37 -12.71
N GLU A 768 -37.74 24.10 -12.26
CA GLU A 768 -36.61 23.82 -13.15
C GLU A 768 -35.76 22.67 -12.59
N PRO A 769 -36.27 21.43 -12.57
CA PRO A 769 -35.64 20.30 -11.89
C PRO A 769 -34.33 19.81 -12.54
N TYR A 770 -34.06 20.21 -13.79
CA TYR A 770 -32.86 19.85 -14.53
C TYR A 770 -31.76 20.91 -14.47
N ASN A 771 -32.05 22.10 -13.91
CA ASN A 771 -31.07 23.16 -13.72
C ASN A 771 -30.32 22.97 -12.41
N VAL A 772 -29.20 22.25 -12.45
CA VAL A 772 -28.44 21.83 -11.28
C VAL A 772 -27.91 23.00 -10.44
N ALA A 773 -27.56 24.14 -11.07
CA ALA A 773 -27.08 25.32 -10.34
C ALA A 773 -28.24 26.01 -9.57
N LEU A 774 -29.43 26.00 -10.14
CA LEU A 774 -30.63 26.53 -9.49
C LEU A 774 -31.12 25.58 -8.38
N LEU A 775 -31.00 24.27 -8.58
CA LEU A 775 -31.25 23.26 -7.53
C LEU A 775 -30.35 23.49 -6.31
N GLU A 776 -29.04 23.67 -6.51
CA GLU A 776 -28.09 23.94 -5.43
C GLU A 776 -28.47 25.21 -4.66
N ARG A 777 -28.79 26.29 -5.39
CA ARG A 777 -29.23 27.56 -4.78
C ARG A 777 -30.51 27.38 -3.96
N ASN A 778 -31.49 26.66 -4.46
CA ASN A 778 -32.77 26.45 -3.80
C ASN A 778 -32.65 25.53 -2.59
N ILE A 779 -31.83 24.48 -2.66
CA ILE A 779 -31.56 23.58 -1.53
C ILE A 779 -30.76 24.32 -0.46
N THR A 780 -29.76 25.11 -0.83
CA THR A 780 -28.99 25.91 0.12
C THR A 780 -29.85 26.96 0.84
N ASN A 781 -30.77 27.61 0.12
CA ASN A 781 -31.71 28.54 0.70
C ASN A 781 -32.67 27.84 1.69
N MET A 782 -33.16 26.65 1.32
CA MET A 782 -34.03 25.86 2.22
C MET A 782 -33.31 25.44 3.49
N LEU A 783 -32.02 25.01 3.39
CA LEU A 783 -31.19 24.67 4.55
C LEU A 783 -30.91 25.90 5.44
N ARG A 784 -30.72 27.07 4.81
CA ARG A 784 -30.55 28.33 5.57
C ARG A 784 -31.82 28.71 6.36
N ASP A 785 -33.01 28.55 5.76
CA ASP A 785 -34.29 28.78 6.44
C ASP A 785 -34.51 27.79 7.60
N LEU A 786 -33.89 26.58 7.53
CA LEU A 786 -33.85 25.62 8.61
C LEU A 786 -32.76 25.90 9.65
N ASN A 787 -31.86 26.86 9.40
CA ASN A 787 -30.68 27.18 10.20
C ASN A 787 -29.74 25.96 10.35
N VAL A 788 -29.59 25.16 9.28
CA VAL A 788 -28.78 23.93 9.24
C VAL A 788 -27.66 24.08 8.22
N THR A 789 -26.44 23.75 8.63
CA THR A 789 -25.33 23.48 7.72
C THR A 789 -25.35 22.00 7.35
N ALA A 790 -25.34 21.69 6.07
CA ALA A 790 -25.46 20.31 5.60
C ALA A 790 -24.33 19.94 4.62
N SER A 791 -23.80 18.72 4.74
CA SER A 791 -22.88 18.12 3.78
C SER A 791 -23.58 17.91 2.44
N ASP A 792 -22.80 17.81 1.36
CA ASP A 792 -23.33 17.57 0.01
C ASP A 792 -24.15 16.27 -0.07
N ALA A 793 -23.74 15.24 0.66
CA ALA A 793 -24.52 14.03 0.76
C ALA A 793 -25.88 14.22 1.46
N THR A 794 -25.98 15.13 2.43
CA THR A 794 -27.26 15.49 3.05
C THR A 794 -28.13 16.32 2.10
N LYS A 795 -27.56 17.20 1.27
CA LYS A 795 -28.25 17.95 0.22
C LYS A 795 -28.85 17.01 -0.84
N ILE A 796 -28.08 15.99 -1.25
CA ILE A 796 -28.54 14.95 -2.20
C ILE A 796 -29.73 14.17 -1.61
N CYS A 797 -29.64 13.77 -0.34
CA CYS A 797 -30.74 13.09 0.36
C CYS A 797 -31.98 13.98 0.52
N LEU A 798 -31.80 15.28 0.79
CA LEU A 798 -32.88 16.24 0.89
C LEU A 798 -33.60 16.41 -0.45
N LEU A 799 -32.87 16.53 -1.56
CA LEU A 799 -33.45 16.59 -2.90
C LEU A 799 -34.23 15.30 -3.22
N GLY A 800 -33.64 14.13 -2.91
CA GLY A 800 -34.30 12.84 -3.10
C GLY A 800 -35.62 12.75 -2.33
N GLU A 801 -35.64 13.15 -1.05
CA GLU A 801 -36.85 13.09 -0.21
C GLU A 801 -37.92 14.10 -0.66
N ILE A 802 -37.53 15.29 -1.11
CA ILE A 802 -38.44 16.28 -1.71
C ILE A 802 -39.10 15.73 -2.97
N LEU A 803 -38.30 15.12 -3.86
CA LEU A 803 -38.82 14.53 -5.10
C LEU A 803 -39.71 13.29 -4.83
N ASP A 804 -39.41 12.50 -3.81
CA ASP A 804 -40.19 11.32 -3.42
C ASP A 804 -41.51 11.71 -2.77
N THR A 805 -41.50 12.69 -1.87
CA THR A 805 -42.66 13.08 -1.07
C THR A 805 -43.59 14.03 -1.82
N TYR A 806 -43.05 14.99 -2.58
CA TYR A 806 -43.79 16.07 -3.22
C TYR A 806 -43.70 16.09 -4.75
N GLY A 807 -42.81 15.26 -5.34
CA GLY A 807 -42.58 15.30 -6.80
C GLY A 807 -43.61 14.51 -7.57
N ARG A 808 -44.02 15.06 -8.72
CA ARG A 808 -44.92 14.40 -9.65
C ARG A 808 -44.19 13.61 -10.76
N SER A 809 -42.85 13.59 -10.72
CA SER A 809 -41.99 12.94 -11.72
C SER A 809 -41.97 11.43 -11.57
N SER A 810 -41.74 10.71 -12.65
CA SER A 810 -41.52 9.26 -12.66
C SER A 810 -40.27 8.89 -11.87
N LEU A 811 -40.15 7.67 -11.42
CA LEU A 811 -38.98 7.17 -10.67
C LEU A 811 -37.68 7.37 -11.50
N GLN A 812 -37.77 7.21 -12.83
CA GLN A 812 -36.62 7.36 -13.71
C GLN A 812 -36.16 8.83 -13.82
N GLU A 813 -37.12 9.76 -13.94
CA GLU A 813 -36.82 11.20 -13.94
C GLU A 813 -36.22 11.68 -12.61
N LYS A 814 -36.72 11.21 -11.46
CA LYS A 814 -36.18 11.50 -10.15
C LYS A 814 -34.72 11.06 -10.04
N ARG A 815 -34.42 9.86 -10.54
CA ARG A 815 -33.02 9.34 -10.59
C ARG A 815 -32.11 10.20 -11.44
N ILE A 816 -32.57 10.65 -12.62
CA ILE A 816 -31.79 11.52 -13.50
C ILE A 816 -31.48 12.85 -12.82
N ILE A 817 -32.47 13.47 -12.17
CA ILE A 817 -32.34 14.75 -11.47
C ILE A 817 -31.33 14.62 -10.32
N VAL A 818 -31.49 13.62 -9.44
CA VAL A 818 -30.61 13.40 -8.30
C VAL A 818 -29.17 13.08 -8.73
N ASN A 819 -28.99 12.24 -9.75
CA ASN A 819 -27.67 11.91 -10.27
C ASN A 819 -26.98 13.11 -10.95
N SER A 820 -27.72 13.93 -11.68
CA SER A 820 -27.19 15.15 -12.30
C SER A 820 -26.72 16.15 -11.24
N TYR A 821 -27.50 16.32 -10.16
CA TYR A 821 -27.15 17.16 -9.03
C TYR A 821 -25.93 16.63 -8.27
N ALA A 822 -25.86 15.34 -8.00
CA ALA A 822 -24.70 14.72 -7.37
C ALA A 822 -23.40 14.90 -8.19
N LYS A 823 -23.48 14.75 -9.53
CA LYS A 823 -22.34 15.04 -10.42
C LYS A 823 -21.91 16.50 -10.38
N TYR A 824 -22.85 17.41 -10.28
CA TYR A 824 -22.56 18.85 -10.18
C TYR A 824 -21.79 19.19 -8.89
N LEU A 825 -22.25 18.67 -7.74
CA LEU A 825 -21.57 18.89 -6.45
C LEU A 825 -20.15 18.35 -6.44
N ARG A 826 -19.89 17.16 -6.97
CA ARG A 826 -18.54 16.58 -7.08
C ARG A 826 -17.59 17.44 -7.93
N ARG A 827 -18.04 17.92 -9.09
CA ARG A 827 -17.20 18.79 -9.94
C ARG A 827 -16.86 20.12 -9.29
N ARG A 828 -17.66 20.57 -8.36
CA ARG A 828 -17.42 21.79 -7.59
C ARG A 828 -16.32 21.55 -6.54
N GLU A 829 -16.32 20.40 -5.84
CA GLU A 829 -15.27 20.01 -4.91
C GLU A 829 -13.90 19.83 -5.61
N GLU A 830 -13.87 19.40 -6.86
CA GLU A 830 -12.65 19.27 -7.68
C GLU A 830 -12.05 20.63 -8.11
N HIS A 831 -12.82 21.72 -8.04
CA HIS A 831 -12.40 23.05 -8.47
C HIS A 831 -12.22 24.06 -7.30
N GLU A 832 -12.66 23.72 -6.08
CA GLU A 832 -12.38 24.43 -4.84
C GLU A 832 -11.21 23.80 -4.11
#